data_05d1a55bca765be70cd87f59eeac84b8
#
_entry.id   05d1a55bca765be70cd87f59eeac84b8
#
_cell.length_a   1.000
_cell.length_b   1.000
_cell.length_c   1.000
_cell.angle_alpha   90.00
_cell.angle_beta   90.00
_cell.angle_gamma   90.00
#
_symmetry.space_group_name_H-M   'P 1'
#
loop_
_entity.id
_entity.type
_entity.pdbx_description
1 polymer ?
#
loop_
_entity_poly.entity_id
_entity_poly.type
_entity_poly.pdbx_seq_one_letter_code
_entity_poly.pdbx_strand_id
1 'polypeptide(L)'
;MKYSLISCFRMIIAALTAFFVSFSSLFSCSEPQEEAIANLVSGFDSESADYMLNIDPQDEIHDISDLLFGIFFEDINFAADGGLYAEMVANRSFEYTEIAADDEFYGYSAVGDARCNVIKNDRKNYLNENNINFLSVVNNSEEKAGFENRGFLDGMSVLEGENYNVTFYAKAPEGYSGEITARIAVNGEAAAEESIPMIKSSSKWHKYEITLTSPVSAHSGVTLQILTEKGEVWFDMVSMFPENTFMGRENGMRKDLATKLQELQPKFLRFPGGCVIEGYDDDTAYDWKDSIGVNESREPLMFDGTYGDVAARKQGINLWTNLGLTDDPLPCFMSYGLGFYEYFLLAEDIGAVGVPVLNCGLFCQMRGKGPVEMYTPEFQRYIDDMFDLIEFCRGDESTVWGKVRIAMGHEEAFPLRYICIGNENEGEVYFERYSAFLDAFNKAKAENPGFYEGIELIYSSGTADGTRGANYLPSYEYAKEELEKAGSENVLDFTGATDHHYYNDPVWFLRNADYYDEENYKRDFSQMTDTIYGGGLNVFLGEYASKSNRLESALAEAAYMTGLERNGDIVTMAAYAPLFGNLTATHWAPDLIWFNNHQVTSSINYYVQKLFSVNQGTKLISHSLEGASVEEGPIAGKVGVGTWYTAAEFDNVKVTENSTGEILDEDKFCIKNMCWNWVLPTDGEWEIKNGKLIQSTEEMAYSNTGSVAYFGDETWSDYTFSVEATKTGGAEGFIIPFGVRDIENNFFWNIGGWGNTRSIMQRIDGNVKTEILGTASDFIVETGRTYEIKLEVSGRTVKGYIDGVLQFEHDFTDEAYAEAYTVVSRDETGDIIIKLVNTTGETKVCAVSLGDTDVCDKAFVQQLKGDSPDNDNILGAEEDCSIEEFTLSGISSSFNYSLPGYSVTVIRIAEA
;
A
#
# COMPACT_ATOMS: atom_id res chain seq x y z
N MET A 1 -44.46 -1.72 -7.30
CA MET A 1 -44.58 -3.22 -7.26
C MET A 1 -44.11 -3.95 -8.53
N LYS A 2 -43.77 -3.26 -9.62
CA LYS A 2 -43.14 -3.88 -10.81
C LYS A 2 -41.60 -3.73 -10.90
N TYR A 3 -41.03 -2.80 -10.21
CA TYR A 3 -39.53 -2.56 -10.18
C TYR A 3 -38.81 -3.40 -9.16
N SER A 4 -39.42 -3.80 -8.06
CA SER A 4 -38.84 -4.71 -7.07
C SER A 4 -38.58 -6.13 -7.57
N LEU A 5 -39.33 -6.58 -8.56
CA LEU A 5 -39.16 -7.92 -9.16
C LEU A 5 -37.95 -8.02 -10.16
N ILE A 6 -37.56 -6.89 -10.75
CA ILE A 6 -36.45 -6.85 -11.73
C ILE A 6 -35.09 -6.81 -11.00
N SER A 7 -35.00 -6.11 -9.87
CA SER A 7 -33.82 -6.07 -9.03
C SER A 7 -33.54 -7.43 -8.39
N CYS A 8 -34.55 -8.09 -7.81
CA CYS A 8 -34.40 -9.48 -7.32
C CYS A 8 -34.05 -10.49 -8.43
N PHE A 9 -34.54 -10.28 -9.66
CA PHE A 9 -34.21 -11.18 -10.78
C PHE A 9 -32.79 -10.99 -11.29
N ARG A 10 -32.23 -9.78 -11.20
CA ARG A 10 -30.81 -9.51 -11.54
C ARG A 10 -29.83 -10.04 -10.48
N MET A 11 -30.14 -9.94 -9.19
CA MET A 11 -29.34 -10.56 -8.12
C MET A 11 -29.37 -12.11 -8.20
N ILE A 12 -30.52 -12.70 -8.53
CA ILE A 12 -30.62 -14.17 -8.70
C ILE A 12 -29.88 -14.64 -9.97
N ILE A 13 -29.83 -13.85 -11.04
CA ILE A 13 -29.04 -14.17 -12.24
C ILE A 13 -27.55 -13.99 -11.99
N ALA A 14 -27.10 -12.98 -11.25
CA ALA A 14 -25.70 -12.81 -10.87
C ALA A 14 -25.21 -13.93 -9.93
N ALA A 15 -26.03 -14.31 -8.94
CA ALA A 15 -25.72 -15.44 -8.06
C ALA A 15 -25.75 -16.80 -8.80
N LEU A 16 -26.65 -16.99 -9.78
CA LEU A 16 -26.69 -18.21 -10.60
C LEU A 16 -25.58 -18.26 -11.65
N THR A 17 -25.08 -17.12 -12.15
CA THR A 17 -23.93 -17.10 -13.08
C THR A 17 -22.61 -17.36 -12.33
N ALA A 18 -22.43 -16.81 -11.12
CA ALA A 18 -21.31 -17.15 -10.25
C ALA A 18 -21.32 -18.63 -9.86
N PHE A 19 -22.50 -19.20 -9.57
CA PHE A 19 -22.66 -20.63 -9.24
C PHE A 19 -22.42 -21.56 -10.43
N PHE A 20 -22.70 -21.15 -11.67
CA PHE A 20 -22.48 -21.96 -12.88
C PHE A 20 -21.05 -21.87 -13.43
N VAL A 21 -20.32 -20.78 -13.20
CA VAL A 21 -18.89 -20.67 -13.56
C VAL A 21 -18.03 -21.51 -12.61
N SER A 22 -18.39 -21.62 -11.33
CA SER A 22 -17.73 -22.52 -10.37
C SER A 22 -17.98 -24.01 -10.63
N PHE A 23 -19.00 -24.38 -11.37
CA PHE A 23 -19.34 -25.80 -11.60
C PHE A 23 -18.79 -26.39 -12.90
N SER A 24 -18.24 -25.59 -13.82
CA SER A 24 -17.73 -26.07 -15.10
C SER A 24 -16.23 -26.40 -15.11
N SER A 25 -15.47 -26.08 -14.06
CA SER A 25 -14.06 -26.47 -13.90
C SER A 25 -13.85 -27.83 -13.17
N LEU A 26 -14.92 -28.49 -12.78
CA LEU A 26 -14.86 -29.70 -11.95
C LEU A 26 -14.49 -31.03 -12.69
N PHE A 27 -14.05 -31.00 -13.92
CA PHE A 27 -13.67 -32.24 -14.63
C PHE A 27 -12.44 -32.04 -15.53
N SER A 28 -11.25 -31.97 -14.93
CA SER A 28 -10.03 -32.58 -15.49
C SER A 28 -8.86 -32.55 -14.51
N CYS A 29 -8.96 -33.23 -13.37
CA CYS A 29 -7.77 -33.62 -12.62
C CYS A 29 -7.10 -34.79 -13.35
N SER A 30 -5.79 -34.70 -13.57
CA SER A 30 -5.02 -35.87 -14.05
C SER A 30 -4.85 -36.86 -12.90
N GLU A 31 -4.86 -38.19 -13.19
CA GLU A 31 -4.69 -39.24 -12.18
C GLU A 31 -3.57 -38.99 -11.14
N PRO A 32 -2.40 -38.41 -11.50
CA PRO A 32 -1.34 -38.09 -10.52
C PRO A 32 -1.73 -37.01 -9.50
N GLN A 33 -2.60 -36.07 -9.87
CA GLN A 33 -3.03 -34.98 -8.99
C GLN A 33 -4.09 -35.45 -7.98
N GLU A 34 -4.99 -36.34 -8.38
CA GLU A 34 -5.95 -36.97 -7.45
C GLU A 34 -5.24 -37.87 -6.41
N GLU A 35 -4.17 -38.58 -6.79
CA GLU A 35 -3.39 -39.40 -5.85
C GLU A 35 -2.57 -38.55 -4.87
N ALA A 36 -2.04 -37.41 -5.32
CA ALA A 36 -1.33 -36.47 -4.45
C ALA A 36 -2.25 -35.83 -3.42
N ILE A 37 -3.45 -35.40 -3.82
CA ILE A 37 -4.46 -34.80 -2.94
C ILE A 37 -4.96 -35.85 -1.91
N ALA A 38 -5.18 -37.11 -2.31
CA ALA A 38 -5.63 -38.17 -1.42
C ALA A 38 -4.63 -38.46 -0.28
N ASN A 39 -3.35 -38.12 -0.46
CA ASN A 39 -2.31 -38.34 0.56
C ASN A 39 -2.17 -37.18 1.55
N LEU A 40 -2.89 -36.05 1.36
CA LEU A 40 -2.83 -34.91 2.28
C LEU A 40 -3.57 -35.17 3.59
N VAL A 41 -4.55 -36.06 3.62
CA VAL A 41 -5.31 -36.43 4.82
C VAL A 41 -4.98 -37.84 5.23
N SER A 42 -4.72 -38.08 6.51
CA SER A 42 -4.49 -39.40 7.09
C SER A 42 -5.24 -39.56 8.43
N GLY A 43 -5.27 -40.79 8.94
CA GLY A 43 -5.91 -41.07 10.24
C GLY A 43 -5.23 -40.27 11.36
N PHE A 44 -6.05 -39.83 12.33
CA PHE A 44 -5.58 -39.01 13.43
C PHE A 44 -4.50 -39.72 14.26
N ASP A 45 -3.36 -39.09 14.41
CA ASP A 45 -2.22 -39.54 15.23
C ASP A 45 -1.47 -38.28 15.77
N SER A 46 -1.82 -37.84 16.95
CA SER A 46 -1.22 -36.68 17.59
C SER A 46 0.19 -36.95 18.14
N GLU A 47 0.59 -38.23 18.33
CA GLU A 47 1.93 -38.54 18.86
C GLU A 47 3.03 -38.40 17.77
N SER A 48 2.65 -38.59 16.53
CA SER A 48 3.58 -38.46 15.37
C SER A 48 3.44 -37.15 14.59
N ALA A 49 2.52 -36.29 14.98
CA ALA A 49 2.32 -35.01 14.34
C ALA A 49 3.36 -33.96 14.79
N ASP A 50 3.75 -33.05 13.88
CA ASP A 50 4.61 -31.90 14.20
C ASP A 50 3.84 -30.86 15.00
N TYR A 51 2.56 -30.65 14.63
CA TYR A 51 1.66 -29.68 15.26
C TYR A 51 0.35 -30.32 15.70
N MET A 52 -0.23 -29.79 16.78
CA MET A 52 -1.57 -30.17 17.26
C MET A 52 -2.47 -28.94 17.26
N LEU A 53 -3.49 -28.94 16.38
CA LEU A 53 -4.53 -27.93 16.31
C LEU A 53 -5.79 -28.43 17.01
N ASN A 54 -6.08 -27.88 18.18
CA ASN A 54 -7.30 -28.15 18.94
C ASN A 54 -8.32 -27.07 18.66
N ILE A 55 -9.52 -27.43 18.26
CA ILE A 55 -10.62 -26.53 17.94
C ILE A 55 -11.85 -26.94 18.75
N ASP A 56 -12.49 -25.99 19.40
CA ASP A 56 -13.83 -26.18 20.00
C ASP A 56 -14.86 -25.39 19.17
N PRO A 57 -15.51 -26.04 18.18
CA PRO A 57 -16.46 -25.35 17.31
C PRO A 57 -17.74 -24.85 18.03
N GLN A 58 -17.96 -25.26 19.27
CA GLN A 58 -19.11 -24.82 20.08
C GLN A 58 -18.78 -23.58 20.93
N ASP A 59 -17.50 -23.21 21.04
CA ASP A 59 -17.03 -22.04 21.78
C ASP A 59 -16.71 -20.89 20.80
N GLU A 60 -17.75 -20.10 20.49
CA GLU A 60 -17.63 -18.86 19.72
C GLU A 60 -17.18 -17.75 20.67
N ILE A 61 -15.97 -17.18 20.44
CA ILE A 61 -15.33 -16.20 21.33
C ILE A 61 -15.96 -14.82 21.15
N HIS A 62 -16.01 -14.31 19.92
CA HIS A 62 -16.56 -13.00 19.56
C HIS A 62 -16.89 -12.90 18.06
N ASP A 63 -17.61 -11.83 17.70
CA ASP A 63 -17.86 -11.45 16.31
C ASP A 63 -16.58 -10.92 15.63
N ILE A 64 -16.39 -11.23 14.36
CA ILE A 64 -15.35 -10.65 13.51
C ILE A 64 -15.98 -9.51 12.72
N SER A 65 -15.32 -8.38 12.61
CA SER A 65 -15.80 -7.21 11.83
C SER A 65 -16.22 -7.61 10.42
N ASP A 66 -17.38 -7.14 9.99
CA ASP A 66 -17.90 -7.32 8.63
C ASP A 66 -17.06 -6.59 7.56
N LEU A 67 -16.19 -5.65 7.98
CA LEU A 67 -15.33 -4.87 7.13
C LEU A 67 -13.84 -5.21 7.26
N LEU A 68 -13.46 -6.35 7.87
CA LEU A 68 -12.07 -6.60 8.28
C LEU A 68 -11.06 -6.46 7.14
N PHE A 69 -11.28 -7.08 5.97
CA PHE A 69 -10.31 -7.07 4.87
C PHE A 69 -10.82 -6.25 3.69
N GLY A 70 -10.16 -5.14 3.41
CA GLY A 70 -10.46 -4.24 2.32
C GLY A 70 -9.23 -3.89 1.50
N ILE A 71 -9.33 -2.82 0.72
CA ILE A 71 -8.26 -2.30 -0.12
C ILE A 71 -8.09 -0.81 0.06
N PHE A 72 -6.86 -0.35 -0.14
CA PHE A 72 -6.46 1.05 -0.13
C PHE A 72 -6.01 1.50 -1.51
N PHE A 73 -6.65 2.50 -2.08
CA PHE A 73 -6.23 3.12 -3.33
C PHE A 73 -5.61 4.49 -3.05
N GLU A 74 -4.41 4.71 -3.57
CA GLU A 74 -3.75 5.99 -3.67
C GLU A 74 -3.35 6.25 -5.12
N ASP A 75 -3.46 7.51 -5.57
CA ASP A 75 -2.92 7.93 -6.86
C ASP A 75 -1.41 8.17 -6.75
N ILE A 76 -0.69 7.09 -6.51
CA ILE A 76 0.77 6.94 -6.52
C ILE A 76 1.14 5.96 -7.64
N ASN A 77 2.37 5.96 -8.11
CA ASN A 77 2.83 5.03 -9.16
C ASN A 77 2.00 5.07 -10.45
N PHE A 78 1.41 6.21 -10.79
CA PHE A 78 0.45 6.36 -11.90
C PHE A 78 -0.75 5.40 -11.78
N ALA A 79 -1.25 5.20 -10.56
CA ALA A 79 -2.34 4.27 -10.29
C ALA A 79 -3.69 4.74 -10.86
N ALA A 80 -3.95 6.06 -10.93
CA ALA A 80 -5.15 6.62 -11.55
C ALA A 80 -4.93 6.91 -13.04
N ASP A 81 -4.37 8.09 -13.37
CA ASP A 81 -4.07 8.49 -14.75
C ASP A 81 -2.90 7.65 -15.31
N GLY A 82 -3.14 6.92 -16.41
CA GLY A 82 -2.19 5.95 -16.96
C GLY A 82 -2.25 4.56 -16.30
N GLY A 83 -3.13 4.39 -15.31
CA GLY A 83 -3.37 3.15 -14.57
C GLY A 83 -4.83 2.71 -14.62
N LEU A 84 -5.52 2.73 -13.47
CA LEU A 84 -6.90 2.23 -13.35
C LEU A 84 -7.91 3.00 -14.20
N TYR A 85 -7.75 4.31 -14.35
CA TYR A 85 -8.56 5.12 -15.23
C TYR A 85 -8.24 4.81 -16.69
N ALA A 86 -9.26 4.43 -17.48
CA ALA A 86 -9.05 3.92 -18.84
C ALA A 86 -8.78 5.01 -19.90
N GLU A 87 -8.62 6.27 -19.51
CA GLU A 87 -8.20 7.36 -20.41
C GLU A 87 -6.82 7.04 -21.00
N MET A 88 -6.71 7.11 -22.33
CA MET A 88 -5.48 6.80 -23.05
C MET A 88 -4.68 8.05 -23.41
N VAL A 89 -5.29 9.25 -23.38
CA VAL A 89 -4.67 10.52 -23.75
C VAL A 89 -4.06 11.20 -22.54
N ALA A 90 -2.75 11.39 -22.53
CA ALA A 90 -2.08 12.18 -21.51
C ALA A 90 -2.28 13.68 -21.77
N ASN A 91 -2.44 14.49 -20.70
CA ASN A 91 -2.59 15.95 -20.80
C ASN A 91 -3.75 16.37 -21.73
N ARG A 92 -4.92 15.76 -21.56
CA ARG A 92 -6.09 15.91 -22.43
C ARG A 92 -6.62 17.35 -22.59
N SER A 93 -6.35 18.22 -21.61
CA SER A 93 -6.83 19.60 -21.54
C SER A 93 -5.73 20.65 -21.67
N PHE A 94 -4.49 20.24 -21.91
CA PHE A 94 -3.32 21.15 -22.03
C PHE A 94 -3.03 21.95 -20.75
N GLU A 95 -3.42 21.44 -19.59
CA GLU A 95 -3.23 22.09 -18.29
C GLU A 95 -1.90 21.69 -17.61
N TYR A 96 -1.07 20.82 -18.20
CA TYR A 96 0.23 20.39 -17.66
C TYR A 96 1.30 21.49 -17.71
N THR A 97 0.94 22.74 -17.41
CA THR A 97 1.78 23.91 -17.66
C THR A 97 2.92 24.11 -16.67
N GLU A 98 2.93 23.37 -15.55
CA GLU A 98 3.87 23.61 -14.46
C GLU A 98 4.76 22.40 -14.12
N ILE A 99 4.58 21.26 -14.80
CA ILE A 99 5.12 20.00 -14.32
C ILE A 99 6.44 19.64 -14.96
N ALA A 100 6.56 19.60 -16.24
CA ALA A 100 7.78 19.15 -16.93
C ALA A 100 8.50 20.31 -17.59
N ALA A 101 9.22 21.11 -16.83
CA ALA A 101 10.12 22.14 -17.34
C ALA A 101 9.54 22.96 -18.51
N ASP A 102 8.34 23.53 -18.35
CA ASP A 102 7.63 24.37 -19.33
C ASP A 102 7.14 23.66 -20.60
N ASP A 103 6.91 22.34 -20.58
CA ASP A 103 6.37 21.60 -21.72
C ASP A 103 4.83 21.49 -21.67
N GLU A 104 4.16 22.56 -22.03
CA GLU A 104 2.68 22.61 -22.15
C GLU A 104 2.14 21.67 -23.21
N PHE A 105 3.00 21.22 -24.11
CA PHE A 105 2.71 20.27 -25.17
C PHE A 105 3.11 18.84 -24.79
N TYR A 106 3.30 18.60 -23.48
CA TYR A 106 3.64 17.27 -22.94
C TYR A 106 2.66 16.20 -23.45
N GLY A 107 3.22 15.11 -23.93
CA GLY A 107 2.45 14.00 -24.54
C GLY A 107 2.10 14.19 -26.01
N TYR A 108 2.24 15.39 -26.56
CA TYR A 108 1.86 15.74 -27.93
C TYR A 108 3.04 16.01 -28.85
N SER A 109 2.80 15.85 -30.15
CA SER A 109 3.67 16.35 -31.22
C SER A 109 2.85 16.78 -32.43
N ALA A 110 3.42 17.65 -33.27
CA ALA A 110 2.77 18.09 -34.50
C ALA A 110 2.89 17.03 -35.61
N VAL A 111 1.83 16.88 -36.42
CA VAL A 111 1.77 15.96 -37.57
C VAL A 111 1.67 16.76 -38.87
N GLY A 112 2.52 16.43 -39.84
CA GLY A 112 2.57 17.13 -41.11
C GLY A 112 3.05 18.59 -40.97
N ASP A 113 2.54 19.48 -41.80
CA ASP A 113 2.90 20.90 -41.79
C ASP A 113 2.03 21.75 -40.82
N ALA A 114 1.44 21.15 -39.84
CA ALA A 114 0.63 21.86 -38.84
C ALA A 114 1.53 22.65 -37.88
N ARG A 115 1.07 23.84 -37.54
CA ARG A 115 1.63 24.62 -36.44
C ARG A 115 0.69 24.50 -35.23
N CYS A 116 1.19 23.88 -34.16
CA CYS A 116 0.47 23.66 -32.91
C CYS A 116 1.01 24.60 -31.82
N ASN A 117 0.12 25.33 -31.15
CA ASN A 117 0.49 26.20 -30.03
C ASN A 117 -0.55 26.08 -28.93
N VAL A 118 -0.12 25.83 -27.72
CA VAL A 118 -1.00 25.92 -26.53
C VAL A 118 -1.23 27.40 -26.21
N ILE A 119 -2.47 27.79 -26.17
CA ILE A 119 -2.92 29.14 -25.80
C ILE A 119 -3.27 29.11 -24.31
N LYS A 120 -2.52 29.85 -23.51
CA LYS A 120 -2.66 29.89 -22.08
C LYS A 120 -3.59 30.99 -21.58
N ASN A 121 -4.47 30.65 -20.64
CA ASN A 121 -5.27 31.57 -19.83
C ASN A 121 -6.02 32.64 -20.65
N ASP A 122 -6.52 32.26 -21.84
CA ASP A 122 -7.35 33.16 -22.65
C ASP A 122 -8.81 33.11 -22.17
N ARG A 123 -9.13 33.82 -21.11
CA ARG A 123 -10.46 33.89 -20.46
C ARG A 123 -11.62 34.31 -21.38
N LYS A 124 -11.36 34.70 -22.62
CA LYS A 124 -12.40 35.01 -23.62
C LYS A 124 -12.78 33.80 -24.45
N ASN A 125 -11.84 32.88 -24.59
CA ASN A 125 -11.91 31.80 -25.54
C ASN A 125 -11.73 30.42 -24.90
N TYR A 126 -11.40 30.32 -23.62
CA TYR A 126 -11.26 29.04 -22.90
C TYR A 126 -12.55 28.23 -22.95
N LEU A 127 -12.42 26.92 -22.66
CA LEU A 127 -13.57 26.02 -22.61
C LEU A 127 -14.49 26.37 -21.41
N ASN A 128 -13.92 26.43 -20.21
CA ASN A 128 -14.56 26.88 -18.96
C ASN A 128 -13.51 27.36 -17.96
N GLU A 129 -13.91 27.78 -16.78
CA GLU A 129 -13.03 28.38 -15.77
C GLU A 129 -12.01 27.41 -15.16
N ASN A 130 -12.22 26.10 -15.27
CA ASN A 130 -11.31 25.03 -14.78
C ASN A 130 -10.39 24.49 -15.88
N ASN A 131 -10.72 24.71 -17.18
CA ASN A 131 -9.89 24.38 -18.35
C ASN A 131 -9.64 25.65 -19.14
N ILE A 132 -8.58 26.37 -18.74
CA ILE A 132 -8.27 27.71 -19.20
C ILE A 132 -7.31 27.76 -20.38
N ASN A 133 -6.67 26.62 -20.69
CA ASN A 133 -5.78 26.46 -21.81
C ASN A 133 -6.47 25.71 -22.94
N PHE A 134 -5.98 25.87 -24.17
CA PHE A 134 -6.44 25.10 -25.32
C PHE A 134 -5.38 25.08 -26.41
N LEU A 135 -5.46 24.08 -27.30
CA LEU A 135 -4.53 23.94 -28.43
C LEU A 135 -5.04 24.66 -29.68
N SER A 136 -4.28 25.60 -30.21
CA SER A 136 -4.50 26.17 -31.56
C SER A 136 -3.70 25.39 -32.61
N VAL A 137 -4.40 24.85 -33.61
CA VAL A 137 -3.83 24.12 -34.76
C VAL A 137 -4.06 24.89 -36.02
N VAL A 138 -2.98 25.30 -36.68
CA VAL A 138 -3.00 26.03 -37.95
C VAL A 138 -2.40 25.16 -39.04
N ASN A 139 -3.23 24.65 -39.95
CA ASN A 139 -2.79 23.94 -41.14
C ASN A 139 -2.84 24.87 -42.35
N ASN A 140 -1.70 25.20 -42.97
CA ASN A 140 -1.59 26.03 -44.16
C ASN A 140 -1.44 25.19 -45.43
N SER A 141 -1.29 23.86 -45.30
CA SER A 141 -1.12 22.97 -46.46
C SER A 141 -2.45 22.51 -47.04
N GLU A 142 -2.42 21.91 -48.22
CA GLU A 142 -3.59 21.25 -48.84
C GLU A 142 -3.75 19.79 -48.33
N GLU A 143 -2.75 19.26 -47.63
CA GLU A 143 -2.77 17.93 -47.02
C GLU A 143 -3.30 18.04 -45.61
N LYS A 144 -3.93 16.98 -45.13
CA LYS A 144 -4.37 16.90 -43.69
C LYS A 144 -3.15 16.94 -42.78
N ALA A 145 -3.18 17.81 -41.77
CA ALA A 145 -2.13 17.97 -40.78
C ALA A 145 -2.74 18.37 -39.44
N GLY A 146 -2.05 18.10 -38.34
CA GLY A 146 -2.59 18.36 -37.02
C GLY A 146 -1.63 17.98 -35.89
N PHE A 147 -2.07 17.19 -34.96
CA PHE A 147 -1.27 16.76 -33.82
C PHE A 147 -1.52 15.29 -33.51
N GLU A 148 -0.61 14.71 -32.74
CA GLU A 148 -0.75 13.39 -32.17
C GLU A 148 -0.45 13.40 -30.68
N ASN A 149 -1.08 12.46 -29.97
CA ASN A 149 -0.80 12.16 -28.56
C ASN A 149 -0.25 10.75 -28.45
N ARG A 150 0.82 10.58 -27.66
CA ARG A 150 1.50 9.30 -27.47
C ARG A 150 0.99 8.49 -26.28
N GLY A 151 0.07 9.04 -25.47
CA GLY A 151 -0.41 8.45 -24.22
C GLY A 151 0.50 8.71 -23.02
N PHE A 152 0.21 7.97 -21.97
CA PHE A 152 1.03 8.00 -20.75
C PHE A 152 2.32 7.18 -20.94
N LEU A 153 3.22 7.22 -20.05
CA LEU A 153 4.48 6.47 -19.87
C LEU A 153 4.89 5.53 -21.02
N ASP A 154 4.36 4.30 -21.01
CA ASP A 154 4.65 3.23 -21.99
C ASP A 154 3.92 3.44 -23.33
N GLY A 155 3.15 4.50 -23.44
CA GLY A 155 2.34 4.80 -24.61
C GLY A 155 0.98 4.11 -24.60
N MET A 156 0.29 4.21 -25.73
CA MET A 156 -1.03 3.61 -25.91
C MET A 156 -0.94 2.14 -26.33
N SER A 157 -1.96 1.37 -25.95
CA SER A 157 -2.14 -0.01 -26.40
C SER A 157 -3.50 -0.17 -27.05
N VAL A 158 -3.54 -0.84 -28.23
CA VAL A 158 -4.80 -1.14 -28.94
C VAL A 158 -4.90 -2.63 -29.25
N LEU A 159 -6.13 -3.15 -29.29
CA LEU A 159 -6.45 -4.54 -29.57
C LEU A 159 -7.26 -4.66 -30.85
N GLU A 160 -6.98 -5.71 -31.65
CA GLU A 160 -7.71 -6.00 -32.87
C GLU A 160 -9.19 -6.23 -32.61
N GLY A 161 -10.06 -5.52 -33.34
CA GLY A 161 -11.52 -5.61 -33.22
C GLY A 161 -12.13 -4.77 -32.10
N GLU A 162 -11.31 -4.16 -31.22
CA GLU A 162 -11.80 -3.27 -30.17
C GLU A 162 -12.18 -1.90 -30.72
N ASN A 163 -13.24 -1.32 -30.17
CA ASN A 163 -13.68 0.03 -30.47
C ASN A 163 -13.07 1.02 -29.47
N TYR A 164 -12.66 2.16 -29.98
CA TYR A 164 -12.10 3.27 -29.22
C TYR A 164 -12.95 4.53 -29.43
N ASN A 165 -13.52 5.08 -28.39
CA ASN A 165 -14.31 6.30 -28.43
C ASN A 165 -13.40 7.50 -28.23
N VAL A 166 -13.23 8.29 -29.28
CA VAL A 166 -12.46 9.53 -29.30
C VAL A 166 -13.42 10.69 -29.12
N THR A 167 -13.19 11.51 -28.11
CA THR A 167 -13.93 12.75 -27.89
C THR A 167 -13.00 13.94 -27.81
N PHE A 168 -13.46 15.10 -28.22
CA PHE A 168 -12.76 16.37 -28.08
C PHE A 168 -13.73 17.54 -28.20
N TYR A 169 -13.38 18.64 -27.57
CA TYR A 169 -14.05 19.92 -27.87
C TYR A 169 -13.27 20.65 -28.97
N ALA A 170 -14.00 21.20 -29.95
CA ALA A 170 -13.37 22.00 -31.00
C ALA A 170 -14.15 23.28 -31.27
N LYS A 171 -13.41 24.32 -31.68
CA LYS A 171 -13.88 25.65 -32.02
C LYS A 171 -13.08 26.23 -33.18
N ALA A 172 -13.74 26.90 -34.11
CA ALA A 172 -13.06 27.56 -35.25
C ALA A 172 -13.22 29.08 -35.17
N PRO A 173 -12.16 29.85 -34.91
CA PRO A 173 -12.28 31.30 -34.72
C PRO A 173 -12.65 32.04 -36.01
N GLU A 174 -12.26 31.56 -37.17
CA GLU A 174 -12.49 32.19 -38.49
C GLU A 174 -13.45 31.42 -39.39
N GLY A 175 -14.26 30.51 -38.84
CA GLY A 175 -15.30 29.83 -39.65
C GLY A 175 -14.75 28.70 -40.51
N TYR A 176 -13.88 27.88 -39.96
CA TYR A 176 -13.45 26.64 -40.57
C TYR A 176 -14.66 25.76 -40.96
N SER A 177 -14.62 25.16 -42.13
CA SER A 177 -15.72 24.36 -42.68
C SER A 177 -15.30 22.98 -43.20
N GLY A 178 -14.07 22.59 -42.91
CA GLY A 178 -13.53 21.32 -43.28
C GLY A 178 -13.92 20.20 -42.32
N GLU A 179 -13.39 19.03 -42.55
CA GLU A 179 -13.53 17.87 -41.67
C GLU A 179 -12.41 17.82 -40.64
N ILE A 180 -12.69 17.22 -39.50
CA ILE A 180 -11.71 16.77 -38.50
C ILE A 180 -11.63 15.26 -38.59
N THR A 181 -10.39 14.74 -38.69
CA THR A 181 -10.12 13.30 -38.80
C THR A 181 -9.46 12.83 -37.52
N ALA A 182 -10.04 11.85 -36.82
CA ALA A 182 -9.36 11.11 -35.80
C ALA A 182 -8.75 9.83 -36.41
N ARG A 183 -7.54 9.48 -35.98
CA ARG A 183 -6.81 8.34 -36.51
C ARG A 183 -6.02 7.64 -35.40
N ILE A 184 -6.12 6.32 -35.34
CA ILE A 184 -5.14 5.49 -34.66
C ILE A 184 -3.99 5.25 -35.64
N ALA A 185 -2.79 5.67 -35.28
CA ALA A 185 -1.58 5.38 -36.03
C ALA A 185 -0.69 4.39 -35.24
N VAL A 186 -0.08 3.45 -35.97
CA VAL A 186 0.89 2.48 -35.41
C VAL A 186 2.22 2.67 -36.13
N ASN A 187 3.28 3.03 -35.40
CA ASN A 187 4.59 3.37 -35.96
C ASN A 187 4.51 4.46 -37.07
N GLY A 188 3.60 5.42 -36.88
CA GLY A 188 3.38 6.53 -37.79
C GLY A 188 2.48 6.21 -39.01
N GLU A 189 2.09 4.95 -39.21
CA GLU A 189 1.20 4.55 -40.30
C GLU A 189 -0.25 4.47 -39.81
N ALA A 190 -1.19 4.94 -40.63
CA ALA A 190 -2.62 4.90 -40.29
C ALA A 190 -3.11 3.45 -40.19
N ALA A 191 -3.64 3.08 -39.04
CA ALA A 191 -4.31 1.80 -38.81
C ALA A 191 -5.83 1.91 -38.96
N ALA A 192 -6.44 2.89 -38.31
CA ALA A 192 -7.86 3.21 -38.41
C ALA A 192 -8.05 4.72 -38.48
N GLU A 193 -9.02 5.18 -39.29
CA GLU A 193 -9.38 6.60 -39.32
C GLU A 193 -10.85 6.82 -39.66
N GLU A 194 -11.41 7.85 -39.07
CA GLU A 194 -12.77 8.34 -39.34
C GLU A 194 -12.78 9.86 -39.32
N SER A 195 -13.68 10.46 -40.09
CA SER A 195 -13.79 11.93 -40.22
C SER A 195 -15.18 12.42 -39.87
N ILE A 196 -15.25 13.57 -39.22
CA ILE A 196 -16.48 14.26 -38.88
C ILE A 196 -16.45 15.69 -39.39
N PRO A 197 -17.52 16.17 -40.08
CA PRO A 197 -17.58 17.55 -40.53
C PRO A 197 -17.75 18.51 -39.36
N MET A 198 -16.93 19.57 -39.31
CA MET A 198 -17.10 20.59 -38.28
C MET A 198 -18.41 21.35 -38.49
N ILE A 199 -19.12 21.63 -37.39
CA ILE A 199 -20.39 22.38 -37.42
C ILE A 199 -20.13 23.80 -37.94
N LYS A 200 -20.79 24.18 -39.00
CA LYS A 200 -20.67 25.52 -39.58
C LYS A 200 -21.09 26.61 -38.59
N SER A 201 -20.33 27.68 -38.50
CA SER A 201 -20.54 28.84 -37.63
C SER A 201 -20.17 28.67 -36.15
N SER A 202 -19.20 27.90 -35.86
CA SER A 202 -18.82 27.61 -34.48
C SER A 202 -17.78 28.61 -33.95
N SER A 203 -18.27 29.78 -33.52
CA SER A 203 -17.53 30.67 -32.60
C SER A 203 -17.65 30.16 -31.13
N LYS A 204 -18.21 28.98 -30.90
CA LYS A 204 -18.40 28.33 -29.62
C LYS A 204 -17.73 26.96 -29.61
N TRP A 205 -17.35 26.49 -28.49
CA TRP A 205 -16.91 25.13 -28.27
C TRP A 205 -18.07 24.15 -28.49
N HIS A 206 -17.78 23.04 -29.18
CA HIS A 206 -18.70 21.92 -29.38
C HIS A 206 -17.95 20.62 -29.12
N LYS A 207 -18.61 19.68 -28.43
CA LYS A 207 -18.10 18.31 -28.25
C LYS A 207 -18.31 17.52 -29.54
N TYR A 208 -17.30 16.80 -29.95
CA TYR A 208 -17.29 15.86 -31.07
C TYR A 208 -16.95 14.49 -30.57
N GLU A 209 -17.55 13.49 -31.21
CA GLU A 209 -17.35 12.06 -30.87
C GLU A 209 -17.12 11.25 -32.13
N ILE A 210 -16.10 10.41 -32.13
CA ILE A 210 -15.71 9.56 -33.23
C ILE A 210 -15.36 8.18 -32.64
N THR A 211 -15.93 7.09 -33.19
CA THR A 211 -15.53 5.74 -32.79
C THR A 211 -14.58 5.18 -33.85
N LEU A 212 -13.44 4.66 -33.40
CA LEU A 212 -12.43 3.99 -34.23
C LEU A 212 -12.36 2.52 -33.84
N THR A 213 -12.44 1.61 -34.83
CA THR A 213 -12.21 0.18 -34.61
C THR A 213 -10.79 -0.17 -35.01
N SER A 214 -9.96 -0.69 -34.10
CA SER A 214 -8.59 -1.08 -34.43
C SER A 214 -8.57 -2.37 -35.27
N PRO A 215 -7.93 -2.39 -36.43
CA PRO A 215 -7.77 -3.61 -37.23
C PRO A 215 -6.57 -4.46 -36.78
N VAL A 216 -5.81 -4.02 -35.76
CA VAL A 216 -4.58 -4.68 -35.28
C VAL A 216 -4.47 -4.58 -33.77
N SER A 217 -3.73 -5.55 -33.19
CA SER A 217 -3.22 -5.40 -31.80
C SER A 217 -1.81 -4.82 -31.82
N ALA A 218 -1.58 -3.77 -31.07
CA ALA A 218 -0.27 -3.13 -30.92
C ALA A 218 -0.14 -2.55 -29.50
N HIS A 219 1.00 -2.80 -28.85
CA HIS A 219 1.28 -2.38 -27.46
C HIS A 219 2.40 -1.33 -27.38
N SER A 220 2.89 -0.86 -28.48
CA SER A 220 3.91 0.20 -28.60
C SER A 220 3.84 0.91 -29.94
N GLY A 221 4.33 2.15 -29.99
CA GLY A 221 4.30 2.96 -31.20
C GLY A 221 2.88 3.36 -31.63
N VAL A 222 1.89 3.26 -30.76
CA VAL A 222 0.51 3.67 -31.00
C VAL A 222 0.35 5.14 -30.62
N THR A 223 -0.28 5.93 -31.49
CA THR A 223 -0.65 7.33 -31.24
C THR A 223 -2.08 7.60 -31.70
N LEU A 224 -2.76 8.50 -30.99
CA LEU A 224 -3.98 9.15 -31.46
C LEU A 224 -3.60 10.39 -32.25
N GLN A 225 -3.96 10.44 -33.51
CA GLN A 225 -3.79 11.63 -34.36
C GLN A 225 -5.13 12.33 -34.58
N ILE A 226 -5.14 13.66 -34.38
CA ILE A 226 -6.26 14.55 -34.77
C ILE A 226 -5.78 15.48 -35.88
N LEU A 227 -6.38 15.34 -37.05
CA LEU A 227 -5.96 16.00 -38.26
C LEU A 227 -7.05 16.93 -38.77
N THR A 228 -6.66 18.08 -39.29
CA THR A 228 -7.54 19.07 -39.91
C THR A 228 -7.19 19.28 -41.37
N GLU A 229 -8.15 19.74 -42.18
CA GLU A 229 -7.92 20.33 -43.47
C GLU A 229 -7.33 21.74 -43.29
N LYS A 230 -7.07 22.45 -44.39
CA LYS A 230 -6.52 23.78 -44.36
C LYS A 230 -7.37 24.79 -43.59
N GLY A 231 -6.76 25.46 -42.62
CA GLY A 231 -7.41 26.46 -41.77
C GLY A 231 -6.89 26.47 -40.35
N GLU A 232 -7.62 27.10 -39.44
CA GLU A 232 -7.33 27.15 -38.00
C GLU A 232 -8.48 26.54 -37.23
N VAL A 233 -8.15 25.62 -36.32
CA VAL A 233 -9.08 24.97 -35.37
C VAL A 233 -8.44 24.95 -33.99
N TRP A 234 -9.23 25.20 -32.97
CA TRP A 234 -8.83 25.09 -31.57
C TRP A 234 -9.39 23.81 -31.00
N PHE A 235 -8.61 23.15 -30.14
CA PHE A 235 -8.97 21.88 -29.47
C PHE A 235 -8.77 21.96 -27.98
N ASP A 236 -9.63 21.25 -27.25
CA ASP A 236 -9.55 21.04 -25.82
C ASP A 236 -10.17 19.71 -25.43
N MET A 237 -9.86 19.18 -24.25
CA MET A 237 -10.40 17.94 -23.69
C MET A 237 -10.37 16.80 -24.70
N VAL A 238 -9.20 16.55 -25.28
CA VAL A 238 -8.96 15.44 -26.20
C VAL A 238 -8.85 14.16 -25.41
N SER A 239 -9.65 13.15 -25.76
CA SER A 239 -9.81 11.91 -24.99
C SER A 239 -9.95 10.71 -25.91
N MET A 240 -9.47 9.55 -25.48
CA MET A 240 -9.68 8.26 -26.14
C MET A 240 -9.85 7.15 -25.11
N PHE A 241 -11.01 6.48 -25.13
CA PHE A 241 -11.31 5.34 -24.25
C PHE A 241 -11.57 4.09 -25.07
N PRO A 242 -11.16 2.89 -24.58
CA PRO A 242 -11.71 1.64 -25.08
C PRO A 242 -13.21 1.59 -24.76
N GLU A 243 -14.02 1.00 -25.64
CA GLU A 243 -15.44 0.74 -25.34
C GLU A 243 -15.62 -0.33 -24.24
N ASN A 244 -14.68 -1.27 -24.17
CA ASN A 244 -14.70 -2.39 -23.23
C ASN A 244 -14.06 -2.03 -21.88
N THR A 245 -14.64 -1.07 -21.19
CA THR A 245 -14.26 -0.70 -19.81
C THR A 245 -14.85 -1.68 -18.79
N PHE A 246 -14.39 -1.59 -17.54
CA PHE A 246 -14.98 -2.36 -16.43
C PHE A 246 -16.48 -1.99 -16.28
N MET A 247 -17.35 -3.00 -16.18
CA MET A 247 -18.82 -2.87 -16.17
C MET A 247 -19.40 -2.10 -17.37
N GLY A 248 -18.59 -1.82 -18.42
CA GLY A 248 -19.03 -1.07 -19.61
C GLY A 248 -19.40 0.39 -19.30
N ARG A 249 -18.82 0.98 -18.26
CA ARG A 249 -19.09 2.39 -17.91
C ARG A 249 -18.40 3.32 -18.88
N GLU A 250 -19.13 4.35 -19.32
CA GLU A 250 -18.54 5.50 -19.98
C GLU A 250 -17.59 6.23 -19.00
N ASN A 251 -16.47 6.75 -19.47
CA ASN A 251 -15.43 7.31 -18.61
C ASN A 251 -14.98 6.33 -17.49
N GLY A 252 -14.90 5.06 -17.84
CA GLY A 252 -14.74 3.96 -16.91
C GLY A 252 -13.29 3.58 -16.66
N MET A 253 -13.13 2.40 -16.04
CA MET A 253 -11.82 1.89 -15.60
C MET A 253 -11.30 0.82 -16.52
N ARG A 254 -9.97 0.63 -16.53
CA ARG A 254 -9.30 -0.50 -17.18
C ARG A 254 -9.87 -1.79 -16.63
N LYS A 255 -10.42 -2.59 -17.53
CA LYS A 255 -11.13 -3.82 -17.16
C LYS A 255 -10.21 -4.85 -16.50
N ASP A 256 -8.98 -4.99 -16.98
CA ASP A 256 -7.99 -5.91 -16.43
C ASP A 256 -7.65 -5.58 -14.98
N LEU A 257 -7.37 -4.32 -14.66
CA LEU A 257 -7.04 -3.85 -13.32
C LEU A 257 -8.25 -3.93 -12.36
N ALA A 258 -9.40 -3.40 -12.78
CA ALA A 258 -10.59 -3.42 -11.94
C ALA A 258 -11.14 -4.84 -11.70
N THR A 259 -10.93 -5.79 -12.63
CA THR A 259 -11.25 -7.20 -12.40
C THR A 259 -10.42 -7.81 -11.28
N LYS A 260 -9.13 -7.42 -11.16
CA LYS A 260 -8.30 -7.87 -10.03
C LYS A 260 -8.84 -7.36 -8.69
N LEU A 261 -9.36 -6.14 -8.64
CA LEU A 261 -10.00 -5.62 -7.43
C LEU A 261 -11.29 -6.38 -7.09
N GLN A 262 -12.11 -6.68 -8.09
CA GLN A 262 -13.33 -7.46 -7.88
C GLN A 262 -13.04 -8.89 -7.39
N GLU A 263 -11.97 -9.51 -7.88
CA GLU A 263 -11.56 -10.85 -7.47
C GLU A 263 -11.11 -10.94 -6.02
N LEU A 264 -10.61 -9.84 -5.43
CA LEU A 264 -10.28 -9.76 -4.00
C LEU A 264 -11.52 -9.82 -3.11
N GLN A 265 -12.71 -9.47 -3.62
CA GLN A 265 -13.94 -9.34 -2.85
C GLN A 265 -13.76 -8.46 -1.58
N PRO A 266 -13.14 -7.27 -1.70
CA PRO A 266 -12.83 -6.44 -0.57
C PRO A 266 -14.10 -5.96 0.13
N LYS A 267 -14.06 -5.79 1.47
CA LYS A 267 -15.21 -5.33 2.24
C LYS A 267 -15.32 -3.81 2.23
N PHE A 268 -14.21 -3.11 2.05
CA PHE A 268 -14.16 -1.66 1.89
C PHE A 268 -13.11 -1.23 0.86
N LEU A 269 -13.27 -0.01 0.36
CA LEU A 269 -12.30 0.71 -0.46
C LEU A 269 -11.98 2.04 0.22
N ARG A 270 -10.75 2.19 0.77
CA ARG A 270 -10.21 3.47 1.24
C ARG A 270 -9.65 4.24 0.06
N PHE A 271 -10.04 5.52 -0.10
CA PHE A 271 -9.62 6.39 -1.21
C PHE A 271 -9.68 7.87 -0.82
N PRO A 272 -9.09 8.81 -1.57
CA PRO A 272 -8.35 8.69 -2.82
C PRO A 272 -6.86 8.41 -2.59
N GLY A 273 -6.45 8.23 -1.34
CA GLY A 273 -5.10 7.91 -0.99
C GLY A 273 -4.67 8.25 0.42
N GLY A 274 -3.38 8.16 0.60
CA GLY A 274 -2.60 8.53 1.77
C GLY A 274 -2.07 9.96 1.66
N CYS A 275 -0.76 10.13 1.45
CA CYS A 275 -0.13 11.46 1.35
C CYS A 275 -0.70 12.34 0.23
N VAL A 276 -1.30 11.77 -0.82
CA VAL A 276 -1.93 12.55 -1.90
C VAL A 276 -3.09 13.41 -1.39
N ILE A 277 -3.82 12.96 -0.34
CA ILE A 277 -4.92 13.77 0.23
C ILE A 277 -4.38 14.99 0.97
N GLU A 278 -3.23 14.83 1.62
CA GLU A 278 -2.59 15.92 2.37
C GLU A 278 -1.95 16.95 1.43
N GLY A 279 -1.30 16.48 0.36
CA GLY A 279 -0.53 17.34 -0.53
C GLY A 279 0.70 17.96 0.13
N TYR A 280 1.42 18.76 -0.66
CA TYR A 280 2.52 19.59 -0.21
C TYR A 280 2.03 20.95 0.33
N ASP A 281 0.97 21.46 -0.30
CA ASP A 281 0.24 22.69 0.02
C ASP A 281 -1.20 22.60 -0.55
N ASP A 282 -1.95 23.69 -0.45
CA ASP A 282 -3.34 23.75 -0.91
C ASP A 282 -3.51 23.54 -2.44
N ASP A 283 -2.47 23.82 -3.22
CA ASP A 283 -2.50 23.64 -4.69
C ASP A 283 -2.25 22.18 -5.11
N THR A 284 -1.64 21.36 -4.24
CA THR A 284 -1.26 19.96 -4.49
C THR A 284 -2.06 18.96 -3.65
N ALA A 285 -2.81 19.43 -2.65
CA ALA A 285 -3.70 18.61 -1.86
C ALA A 285 -4.91 18.17 -2.68
N TYR A 286 -5.33 16.90 -2.54
CA TYR A 286 -6.51 16.42 -3.24
C TYR A 286 -7.77 17.05 -2.67
N ASP A 287 -8.50 17.80 -3.50
CA ASP A 287 -9.81 18.35 -3.16
C ASP A 287 -10.92 17.57 -3.86
N TRP A 288 -11.77 16.90 -3.07
CA TRP A 288 -12.83 16.07 -3.64
C TRP A 288 -13.83 16.84 -4.51
N LYS A 289 -14.08 18.13 -4.20
CA LYS A 289 -14.98 18.97 -4.98
C LYS A 289 -14.41 19.31 -6.36
N ASP A 290 -13.09 19.47 -6.47
CA ASP A 290 -12.41 19.65 -7.74
C ASP A 290 -12.61 18.42 -8.65
N SER A 291 -12.70 17.21 -8.06
CA SER A 291 -12.98 15.97 -8.76
C SER A 291 -14.45 15.80 -9.20
N ILE A 292 -15.35 16.64 -8.71
CA ILE A 292 -16.76 16.73 -9.18
C ILE A 292 -16.91 17.89 -10.18
N GLY A 293 -16.15 18.97 -10.00
CA GLY A 293 -16.20 20.20 -10.75
C GLY A 293 -16.97 21.29 -10.02
N VAL A 294 -16.23 22.31 -9.56
CA VAL A 294 -16.75 23.48 -8.85
C VAL A 294 -16.22 24.77 -9.47
N ASN A 295 -16.95 25.85 -9.26
CA ASN A 295 -16.53 27.21 -9.66
C ASN A 295 -15.58 27.82 -8.60
N GLU A 296 -15.06 29.03 -8.86
CA GLU A 296 -14.18 29.77 -7.92
C GLU A 296 -14.82 29.98 -6.52
N SER A 297 -16.14 29.88 -6.40
CA SER A 297 -16.84 29.96 -5.11
C SER A 297 -17.11 28.60 -4.47
N ARG A 298 -16.53 27.51 -5.01
CA ARG A 298 -16.71 26.13 -4.57
C ARG A 298 -18.17 25.62 -4.63
N GLU A 299 -18.99 26.22 -5.49
CA GLU A 299 -20.33 25.74 -5.80
C GLU A 299 -20.26 24.78 -7.01
N PRO A 300 -21.13 23.75 -7.08
CA PRO A 300 -21.13 22.82 -8.21
C PRO A 300 -21.23 23.53 -9.56
N LEU A 301 -20.28 23.25 -10.45
CA LEU A 301 -20.21 23.84 -11.79
C LEU A 301 -21.09 23.06 -12.76
N MET A 302 -22.07 23.72 -13.32
CA MET A 302 -22.87 23.17 -14.42
C MET A 302 -22.18 23.46 -15.75
N PHE A 303 -21.76 22.41 -16.45
CA PHE A 303 -21.15 22.54 -17.78
C PHE A 303 -22.02 21.86 -18.84
N ASP A 304 -22.29 22.54 -19.94
CA ASP A 304 -23.19 22.10 -21.05
C ASP A 304 -24.57 21.57 -20.59
N GLY A 305 -25.04 22.08 -19.44
CA GLY A 305 -26.38 21.75 -18.88
C GLY A 305 -26.40 20.55 -17.94
N THR A 306 -25.25 19.99 -17.55
CA THR A 306 -25.09 18.90 -16.61
C THR A 306 -24.06 19.21 -15.54
N TYR A 307 -24.11 18.47 -14.40
CA TYR A 307 -23.11 18.47 -13.36
C TYR A 307 -22.17 17.29 -13.52
N GLY A 308 -20.95 17.41 -12.99
CA GLY A 308 -19.98 16.31 -12.91
C GLY A 308 -19.33 15.90 -14.21
N ASP A 309 -19.55 16.70 -15.31
CA ASP A 309 -18.84 16.46 -16.56
C ASP A 309 -17.32 16.58 -16.33
N VAL A 310 -16.57 15.61 -16.82
CA VAL A 310 -15.11 15.59 -16.68
C VAL A 310 -14.44 16.86 -17.20
N ALA A 311 -15.04 17.49 -18.22
CA ALA A 311 -14.60 18.77 -18.75
C ALA A 311 -14.82 19.96 -17.80
N ALA A 312 -15.55 19.79 -16.71
CA ALA A 312 -15.77 20.82 -15.69
C ALA A 312 -14.85 20.66 -14.48
N ARG A 313 -14.07 19.59 -14.39
CA ARG A 313 -13.23 19.29 -13.24
C ARG A 313 -11.95 20.11 -13.30
N LYS A 314 -11.48 20.58 -12.16
CA LYS A 314 -10.21 21.28 -12.04
C LYS A 314 -9.09 20.22 -11.90
N GLN A 315 -8.05 20.43 -12.68
CA GLN A 315 -6.90 19.51 -12.66
C GLN A 315 -5.80 20.05 -11.77
N GLY A 316 -4.94 19.18 -11.25
CA GLY A 316 -3.89 19.55 -10.32
C GLY A 316 -2.62 18.72 -10.44
N ILE A 317 -1.57 19.22 -9.81
CA ILE A 317 -0.28 18.52 -9.67
C ILE A 317 -0.40 17.53 -8.52
N ASN A 318 -0.01 16.28 -8.77
CA ASN A 318 0.06 15.27 -7.72
C ASN A 318 1.32 15.47 -6.86
N LEU A 319 1.19 15.27 -5.54
CA LEU A 319 2.30 15.33 -4.59
C LEU A 319 3.51 14.49 -5.03
N TRP A 320 3.26 13.34 -5.65
CA TRP A 320 4.31 12.38 -6.07
C TRP A 320 5.12 12.83 -7.29
N THR A 321 4.79 13.95 -7.91
CA THR A 321 5.52 14.55 -9.01
C THR A 321 6.95 14.80 -8.62
N ASN A 322 7.91 14.60 -8.43
CA ASN A 322 9.30 14.89 -8.03
C ASN A 322 9.80 14.08 -6.83
N LEU A 323 9.05 13.07 -6.39
CA LEU A 323 9.42 12.23 -5.26
C LEU A 323 9.75 10.78 -5.66
N GLY A 324 10.05 10.53 -6.95
CA GLY A 324 10.26 9.18 -7.46
C GLY A 324 11.55 8.51 -6.98
N LEU A 325 11.57 7.18 -7.10
CA LEU A 325 12.76 6.34 -6.91
C LEU A 325 13.74 6.43 -8.09
N THR A 326 13.45 7.25 -9.10
CA THR A 326 14.26 7.47 -10.30
C THR A 326 14.96 8.81 -10.24
N ASP A 327 16.13 8.93 -10.89
CA ASP A 327 16.90 10.18 -10.97
C ASP A 327 16.20 11.27 -11.80
N ASP A 328 15.24 10.89 -12.64
CA ASP A 328 14.45 11.82 -13.48
C ASP A 328 13.04 11.97 -12.90
N PRO A 329 12.59 13.18 -12.51
CA PRO A 329 11.25 13.40 -12.04
C PRO A 329 10.23 13.11 -13.15
N LEU A 330 9.30 12.21 -12.88
CA LEU A 330 8.19 11.90 -13.76
C LEU A 330 6.98 12.77 -13.37
N PRO A 331 6.42 13.54 -14.30
CA PRO A 331 5.25 14.35 -14.00
C PRO A 331 4.05 13.44 -13.70
N CYS A 332 3.60 13.45 -12.47
CA CYS A 332 2.36 12.82 -12.03
C CYS A 332 1.29 13.91 -11.85
N PHE A 333 0.19 13.78 -12.58
CA PHE A 333 -0.85 14.80 -12.65
C PHE A 333 -2.21 14.19 -12.37
N MET A 334 -3.04 14.90 -11.63
CA MET A 334 -4.41 14.48 -11.33
C MET A 334 -5.35 15.14 -12.35
N SER A 335 -5.80 14.36 -13.35
CA SER A 335 -6.82 14.85 -14.27
C SER A 335 -8.21 14.88 -13.66
N TYR A 336 -8.36 14.24 -12.47
CA TYR A 336 -9.63 14.01 -11.79
C TYR A 336 -10.69 13.29 -12.66
N GLY A 337 -10.25 12.60 -13.71
CA GLY A 337 -11.13 11.71 -14.46
C GLY A 337 -11.64 10.57 -13.60
N LEU A 338 -10.76 10.02 -12.76
CA LEU A 338 -11.10 9.14 -11.63
C LEU A 338 -11.21 10.03 -10.37
N GLY A 339 -12.43 10.37 -9.98
CA GLY A 339 -12.73 11.24 -8.85
C GLY A 339 -13.60 10.55 -7.80
N PHE A 340 -14.05 11.29 -6.80
CA PHE A 340 -14.84 10.73 -5.69
C PHE A 340 -16.11 10.01 -6.16
N TYR A 341 -16.78 10.51 -7.18
CA TYR A 341 -17.94 9.84 -7.76
C TYR A 341 -17.59 8.47 -8.32
N GLU A 342 -16.50 8.38 -9.08
CA GLU A 342 -16.04 7.15 -9.69
C GLU A 342 -15.48 6.16 -8.63
N TYR A 343 -14.87 6.63 -7.54
CA TYR A 343 -14.46 5.77 -6.43
C TYR A 343 -15.64 5.15 -5.69
N PHE A 344 -16.70 5.91 -5.44
CA PHE A 344 -17.93 5.36 -4.85
C PHE A 344 -18.60 4.35 -5.77
N LEU A 345 -18.67 4.62 -7.09
CA LEU A 345 -19.17 3.67 -8.07
C LEU A 345 -18.33 2.39 -8.12
N LEU A 346 -16.98 2.52 -8.07
CA LEU A 346 -16.09 1.36 -8.02
C LEU A 346 -16.36 0.53 -6.77
N ALA A 347 -16.48 1.17 -5.60
CA ALA A 347 -16.78 0.46 -4.36
C ALA A 347 -18.06 -0.37 -4.49
N GLU A 348 -19.15 0.20 -5.03
CA GLU A 348 -20.38 -0.54 -5.29
C GLU A 348 -20.19 -1.67 -6.31
N ASP A 349 -19.47 -1.42 -7.41
CA ASP A 349 -19.25 -2.38 -8.48
C ASP A 349 -18.45 -3.61 -8.03
N ILE A 350 -17.57 -3.46 -7.05
CA ILE A 350 -16.78 -4.57 -6.47
C ILE A 350 -17.40 -5.12 -5.18
N GLY A 351 -18.53 -4.56 -4.71
CA GLY A 351 -19.25 -5.00 -3.51
C GLY A 351 -18.65 -4.52 -2.19
N ALA A 352 -17.90 -3.42 -2.21
CA ALA A 352 -17.23 -2.82 -1.07
C ALA A 352 -17.97 -1.59 -0.53
N VAL A 353 -17.67 -1.18 0.71
CA VAL A 353 -18.09 0.12 1.27
C VAL A 353 -17.02 1.17 1.00
N GLY A 354 -17.40 2.32 0.48
CA GLY A 354 -16.48 3.44 0.29
C GLY A 354 -16.08 4.07 1.63
N VAL A 355 -14.77 4.22 1.86
CA VAL A 355 -14.17 4.87 3.05
C VAL A 355 -13.32 6.05 2.56
N PRO A 356 -13.94 7.23 2.40
CA PRO A 356 -13.22 8.42 1.93
C PRO A 356 -12.29 8.97 3.00
N VAL A 357 -11.13 9.46 2.56
CA VAL A 357 -10.19 10.24 3.37
C VAL A 357 -10.32 11.71 3.01
N LEU A 358 -10.37 12.60 3.99
CA LEU A 358 -10.44 14.05 3.83
C LEU A 358 -9.26 14.75 4.47
N ASN A 359 -8.74 15.77 3.79
CA ASN A 359 -7.75 16.66 4.36
C ASN A 359 -8.36 17.46 5.53
N CYS A 360 -7.63 17.60 6.62
CA CYS A 360 -8.04 18.36 7.81
C CYS A 360 -7.40 19.75 7.92
N GLY A 361 -6.92 20.31 6.81
CA GLY A 361 -6.18 21.59 6.82
C GLY A 361 -4.75 21.41 7.33
N LEU A 362 -4.22 20.21 7.25
CA LEU A 362 -2.85 19.86 7.59
C LEU A 362 -2.21 19.16 6.39
N PHE A 363 -1.19 19.77 5.82
CA PHE A 363 -0.43 19.19 4.72
C PHE A 363 0.57 18.16 5.25
N CYS A 364 1.09 17.29 4.37
CA CYS A 364 1.97 16.19 4.75
C CYS A 364 3.05 16.66 5.73
N GLN A 365 3.03 16.14 6.95
CA GLN A 365 3.91 16.63 8.02
C GLN A 365 5.39 16.37 7.75
N MET A 366 5.70 15.41 6.91
CA MET A 366 7.09 15.13 6.49
C MET A 366 7.56 16.01 5.32
N ARG A 367 6.63 16.46 4.44
CA ARG A 367 6.97 17.08 3.13
C ARG A 367 6.32 18.44 2.92
N GLY A 368 5.19 18.72 3.58
CA GLY A 368 4.34 19.87 3.31
C GLY A 368 4.80 21.18 3.96
N LYS A 369 4.15 22.28 3.57
CA LYS A 369 4.45 23.64 4.01
C LYS A 369 3.92 23.99 5.40
N GLY A 370 3.29 23.10 6.10
CA GLY A 370 2.69 23.31 7.42
C GLY A 370 1.17 23.49 7.37
N PRO A 371 0.53 23.69 8.53
CA PRO A 371 -0.93 23.69 8.64
C PRO A 371 -1.58 25.00 8.18
N VAL A 372 -2.85 24.91 7.75
CA VAL A 372 -3.76 26.06 7.67
C VAL A 372 -4.05 26.56 9.08
N GLU A 373 -4.15 27.89 9.26
CA GLU A 373 -4.42 28.46 10.57
C GLU A 373 -5.83 28.12 11.07
N MET A 374 -5.92 27.59 12.30
CA MET A 374 -7.18 27.23 12.93
C MET A 374 -8.14 28.43 13.11
N TYR A 375 -9.43 28.15 13.06
CA TYR A 375 -10.52 29.14 13.28
C TYR A 375 -10.54 30.29 12.26
N THR A 376 -9.95 30.07 11.09
CA THR A 376 -10.05 30.97 9.92
C THR A 376 -11.12 30.47 8.95
N PRO A 377 -11.61 31.31 8.02
CA PRO A 377 -12.49 30.82 6.95
C PRO A 377 -11.85 29.73 6.09
N GLU A 378 -10.54 29.77 5.90
CA GLU A 378 -9.76 28.78 5.18
C GLU A 378 -9.81 27.42 5.87
N PHE A 379 -9.69 27.37 7.21
CA PHE A 379 -9.84 26.13 7.98
C PHE A 379 -11.30 25.65 7.99
N GLN A 380 -12.27 26.56 8.16
CA GLN A 380 -13.69 26.20 8.15
C GLN A 380 -14.11 25.48 6.86
N ARG A 381 -13.49 25.82 5.73
CA ARG A 381 -13.71 25.16 4.43
C ARG A 381 -13.58 23.64 4.51
N TYR A 382 -12.56 23.13 5.22
CA TYR A 382 -12.34 21.68 5.34
C TYR A 382 -13.45 20.98 6.13
N ILE A 383 -13.99 21.65 7.16
CA ILE A 383 -15.14 21.14 7.91
C ILE A 383 -16.41 21.18 7.03
N ASP A 384 -16.62 22.25 6.27
CA ASP A 384 -17.76 22.39 5.35
C ASP A 384 -17.67 21.33 4.24
N ASP A 385 -16.48 21.01 3.75
CA ASP A 385 -16.23 19.98 2.74
C ASP A 385 -16.61 18.56 3.24
N MET A 386 -16.41 18.27 4.53
CA MET A 386 -16.90 17.02 5.14
C MET A 386 -18.45 16.96 5.12
N PHE A 387 -19.12 18.04 5.48
CA PHE A 387 -20.60 18.05 5.46
C PHE A 387 -21.17 17.98 4.05
N ASP A 388 -20.54 18.64 3.11
CA ASP A 388 -20.93 18.61 1.69
C ASP A 388 -20.71 17.21 1.10
N LEU A 389 -19.66 16.48 1.51
CA LEU A 389 -19.45 15.09 1.12
C LEU A 389 -20.55 14.17 1.69
N ILE A 390 -20.91 14.35 2.96
CA ILE A 390 -22.03 13.60 3.56
C ILE A 390 -23.32 13.88 2.80
N GLU A 391 -23.55 15.14 2.43
CA GLU A 391 -24.71 15.53 1.61
C GLU A 391 -24.64 14.95 0.21
N PHE A 392 -23.46 14.93 -0.43
CA PHE A 392 -23.26 14.27 -1.72
C PHE A 392 -23.63 12.79 -1.66
N CYS A 393 -23.19 12.08 -0.63
CA CYS A 393 -23.46 10.66 -0.47
C CYS A 393 -24.92 10.38 -0.09
N ARG A 394 -25.53 11.14 0.82
CA ARG A 394 -26.82 10.81 1.45
C ARG A 394 -27.96 11.75 1.12
N GLY A 395 -27.67 12.94 0.59
CA GLY A 395 -28.68 13.95 0.23
C GLY A 395 -29.58 13.51 -0.93
N ASP A 396 -30.74 14.17 -1.05
CA ASP A 396 -31.71 13.98 -2.11
C ASP A 396 -31.77 15.18 -3.06
N GLU A 397 -32.76 15.21 -3.97
CA GLU A 397 -32.97 16.32 -4.93
C GLU A 397 -33.17 17.70 -4.28
N SER A 398 -33.51 17.76 -2.99
CA SER A 398 -33.74 19.02 -2.26
C SER A 398 -32.45 19.63 -1.72
N THR A 399 -31.37 18.87 -1.69
CA THR A 399 -30.05 19.29 -1.22
C THR A 399 -29.13 19.65 -2.39
N VAL A 400 -28.09 20.45 -2.15
CA VAL A 400 -27.18 20.93 -3.22
C VAL A 400 -26.38 19.77 -3.79
N TRP A 401 -25.69 19.03 -2.93
CA TRP A 401 -24.76 17.98 -3.34
C TRP A 401 -25.47 16.66 -3.66
N GLY A 402 -26.59 16.34 -3.00
CA GLY A 402 -27.43 15.19 -3.37
C GLY A 402 -27.99 15.33 -4.79
N LYS A 403 -28.44 16.55 -5.16
CA LYS A 403 -28.85 16.86 -6.52
C LYS A 403 -27.74 16.69 -7.56
N VAL A 404 -26.49 17.01 -7.20
CA VAL A 404 -25.32 16.81 -8.07
C VAL A 404 -25.09 15.32 -8.33
N ARG A 405 -25.04 14.48 -7.27
CA ARG A 405 -24.92 13.02 -7.41
C ARG A 405 -26.01 12.44 -8.32
N ILE A 406 -27.27 12.83 -8.09
CA ILE A 406 -28.40 12.37 -8.91
C ILE A 406 -28.23 12.79 -10.37
N ALA A 407 -27.80 14.02 -10.63
CA ALA A 407 -27.56 14.52 -11.99
C ALA A 407 -26.36 13.82 -12.68
N MET A 408 -25.39 13.34 -11.92
CA MET A 408 -24.29 12.48 -12.40
C MET A 408 -24.74 11.04 -12.73
N GLY A 409 -25.99 10.69 -12.43
CA GLY A 409 -26.61 9.42 -12.81
C GLY A 409 -26.79 8.40 -11.68
N HIS A 410 -26.52 8.77 -10.43
CA HIS A 410 -26.73 7.90 -9.27
C HIS A 410 -27.84 8.44 -8.36
N GLU A 411 -29.05 7.90 -8.54
CA GLU A 411 -30.26 8.35 -7.81
C GLU A 411 -30.21 7.96 -6.33
N GLU A 412 -29.79 6.71 -6.04
CA GLU A 412 -29.73 6.17 -4.69
C GLU A 412 -28.58 6.83 -3.88
N ALA A 413 -28.70 6.78 -2.54
CA ALA A 413 -27.62 7.22 -1.67
C ALA A 413 -26.44 6.25 -1.71
N PHE A 414 -25.20 6.74 -1.69
CA PHE A 414 -24.03 5.90 -1.48
C PHE A 414 -23.98 5.43 -0.01
N PRO A 415 -23.61 4.16 0.25
CA PRO A 415 -23.39 3.68 1.61
C PRO A 415 -22.14 4.35 2.20
N LEU A 416 -22.33 5.21 3.19
CA LEU A 416 -21.26 5.91 3.89
C LEU A 416 -21.30 5.54 5.37
N ARG A 417 -20.30 4.81 5.87
CA ARG A 417 -20.16 4.40 7.28
C ARG A 417 -19.01 5.12 7.99
N TYR A 418 -17.92 5.37 7.31
CA TYR A 418 -16.71 5.95 7.88
C TYR A 418 -16.18 7.10 7.01
N ILE A 419 -15.59 8.10 7.66
CA ILE A 419 -14.84 9.19 7.02
C ILE A 419 -13.53 9.35 7.78
N CYS A 420 -12.40 9.17 7.11
CA CYS A 420 -11.08 9.43 7.71
C CYS A 420 -10.81 10.94 7.69
N ILE A 421 -10.40 11.47 8.82
CA ILE A 421 -10.06 12.89 8.98
C ILE A 421 -8.54 13.03 9.08
N GLY A 422 -7.91 13.45 7.99
CA GLY A 422 -6.47 13.46 7.83
C GLY A 422 -5.89 12.12 7.41
N ASN A 423 -4.58 12.10 7.14
CA ASN A 423 -3.79 10.93 6.82
C ASN A 423 -2.42 11.04 7.48
N GLU A 424 -1.94 10.01 8.18
CA GLU A 424 -0.64 9.99 8.87
C GLU A 424 -0.37 11.20 9.76
N ASN A 425 -1.41 11.95 10.10
CA ASN A 425 -1.30 13.15 10.91
C ASN A 425 -1.20 12.80 12.39
N GLU A 426 -0.37 13.54 13.12
CA GLU A 426 -0.06 13.31 14.51
C GLU A 426 0.25 14.58 15.30
N GLY A 427 0.32 14.46 16.64
CA GLY A 427 0.67 15.52 17.57
C GLY A 427 -0.41 16.57 17.78
N GLU A 428 -0.15 17.53 18.67
CA GLU A 428 -1.12 18.56 19.12
C GLU A 428 -1.74 19.33 17.93
N VAL A 429 -0.94 19.58 16.88
CA VAL A 429 -1.41 20.29 15.68
C VAL A 429 -2.53 19.55 14.97
N TYR A 430 -2.51 18.21 14.98
CA TYR A 430 -3.57 17.39 14.42
C TYR A 430 -4.73 17.22 15.42
N PHE A 431 -4.42 16.97 16.67
CA PHE A 431 -5.42 16.67 17.71
C PHE A 431 -6.49 17.77 17.82
N GLU A 432 -6.08 19.05 17.83
CA GLU A 432 -6.99 20.19 17.86
C GLU A 432 -7.88 20.25 16.60
N ARG A 433 -7.35 19.86 15.43
CA ARG A 433 -8.11 19.81 14.17
C ARG A 433 -9.18 18.73 14.22
N TYR A 434 -8.76 17.52 14.58
CA TYR A 434 -9.71 16.42 14.72
C TYR A 434 -10.86 16.75 15.68
N SER A 435 -10.55 17.33 16.85
CA SER A 435 -11.59 17.75 17.78
C SER A 435 -12.52 18.79 17.19
N ALA A 436 -12.04 19.73 16.38
CA ALA A 436 -12.91 20.69 15.70
C ALA A 436 -13.87 20.03 14.69
N PHE A 437 -13.40 19.02 13.95
CA PHE A 437 -14.25 18.21 13.07
C PHE A 437 -15.28 17.41 13.87
N LEU A 438 -14.83 16.74 14.94
CA LEU A 438 -15.69 15.93 15.82
C LEU A 438 -16.78 16.77 16.50
N ASP A 439 -16.45 17.94 17.04
CA ASP A 439 -17.41 18.86 17.65
C ASP A 439 -18.46 19.32 16.65
N ALA A 440 -18.03 19.70 15.43
CA ALA A 440 -18.94 20.10 14.37
C ALA A 440 -19.87 18.96 13.96
N PHE A 441 -19.30 17.76 13.79
CA PHE A 441 -20.03 16.55 13.42
C PHE A 441 -21.05 16.15 14.51
N ASN A 442 -20.64 16.10 15.77
CA ASN A 442 -21.51 15.76 16.90
C ASN A 442 -22.66 16.76 17.06
N LYS A 443 -22.39 18.03 16.84
CA LYS A 443 -23.43 19.07 16.83
C LYS A 443 -24.45 18.82 15.72
N ALA A 444 -24.01 18.58 14.49
CA ALA A 444 -24.89 18.32 13.35
C ALA A 444 -25.71 17.02 13.55
N LYS A 445 -25.05 15.96 14.08
CA LYS A 445 -25.71 14.70 14.44
C LYS A 445 -26.78 14.88 15.52
N ALA A 446 -26.55 15.75 16.51
CA ALA A 446 -27.55 16.08 17.52
C ALA A 446 -28.74 16.86 16.96
N GLU A 447 -28.52 17.73 15.95
CA GLU A 447 -29.57 18.51 15.29
C GLU A 447 -30.40 17.67 14.29
N ASN A 448 -29.79 16.71 13.61
CA ASN A 448 -30.47 15.81 12.63
C ASN A 448 -29.98 14.37 12.74
N PRO A 449 -30.28 13.63 13.84
CA PRO A 449 -29.70 12.32 14.12
C PRO A 449 -29.96 11.29 13.01
N GLY A 450 -31.14 11.31 12.36
CA GLY A 450 -31.46 10.33 11.31
C GLY A 450 -30.62 10.50 10.04
N PHE A 451 -30.15 11.70 9.72
CA PHE A 451 -29.33 11.94 8.55
C PHE A 451 -27.89 11.46 8.74
N TYR A 452 -27.37 11.55 9.97
CA TYR A 452 -26.01 11.16 10.33
C TYR A 452 -25.91 9.77 10.98
N GLU A 453 -27.03 9.01 11.05
CA GLU A 453 -27.06 7.68 11.67
C GLU A 453 -26.07 6.74 10.97
N GLY A 454 -25.25 6.02 11.77
CA GLY A 454 -24.28 5.04 11.28
C GLY A 454 -23.08 5.63 10.54
N ILE A 455 -22.85 6.96 10.60
CA ILE A 455 -21.57 7.56 10.18
C ILE A 455 -20.70 7.76 11.40
N GLU A 456 -19.42 7.42 11.26
CA GLU A 456 -18.40 7.60 12.28
C GLU A 456 -17.15 8.21 11.65
N LEU A 457 -16.42 9.04 12.41
CA LEU A 457 -15.15 9.61 11.99
C LEU A 457 -14.02 8.68 12.40
N ILE A 458 -12.99 8.58 11.56
CA ILE A 458 -11.76 7.85 11.85
C ILE A 458 -10.66 8.87 12.20
N TYR A 459 -9.94 8.57 13.28
CA TYR A 459 -8.88 9.37 13.85
C TYR A 459 -7.52 8.85 13.40
N SER A 460 -6.66 9.71 12.85
CA SER A 460 -5.28 9.33 12.49
C SER A 460 -4.40 9.26 13.74
N SER A 461 -3.60 8.21 13.85
CA SER A 461 -2.62 8.05 14.93
C SER A 461 -1.18 8.28 14.45
N GLY A 462 -0.99 8.73 13.20
CA GLY A 462 0.32 8.88 12.60
C GLY A 462 0.88 7.56 12.08
N THR A 463 2.21 7.45 12.01
CA THR A 463 2.93 6.27 11.51
C THR A 463 3.74 5.60 12.61
N ALA A 464 3.97 4.28 12.51
CA ALA A 464 4.91 3.57 13.35
C ALA A 464 5.99 2.90 12.51
N ASP A 465 7.23 3.12 12.85
CA ASP A 465 8.39 2.46 12.27
C ASP A 465 8.92 1.37 13.21
N GLY A 466 8.67 0.11 12.90
CA GLY A 466 9.34 -1.03 13.52
C GLY A 466 9.12 -1.24 15.03
N THR A 467 8.43 -0.36 15.72
CA THR A 467 8.12 -0.47 17.13
C THR A 467 6.68 -0.90 17.34
N ARG A 468 6.39 -1.65 18.40
CA ARG A 468 5.00 -1.89 18.79
C ARG A 468 4.37 -0.59 19.26
N GLY A 469 4.13 0.36 18.33
CA GLY A 469 3.27 1.51 18.50
C GLY A 469 3.69 2.56 19.52
N ALA A 470 4.95 2.65 19.91
CA ALA A 470 5.40 3.72 20.81
C ALA A 470 5.06 5.14 20.27
N ASN A 471 5.02 5.29 18.94
CA ASN A 471 4.62 6.53 18.29
C ASN A 471 3.12 6.83 18.41
N TYR A 472 2.29 5.83 18.66
CA TYR A 472 0.84 6.00 18.83
C TYR A 472 0.43 6.44 20.25
N LEU A 473 1.30 6.27 21.26
CA LEU A 473 0.95 6.57 22.65
C LEU A 473 0.37 7.99 22.84
N PRO A 474 0.96 9.07 22.29
CA PRO A 474 0.38 10.41 22.43
C PRO A 474 -1.04 10.53 21.87
N SER A 475 -1.35 9.83 20.79
CA SER A 475 -2.69 9.81 20.19
C SER A 475 -3.71 9.11 21.09
N TYR A 476 -3.32 8.03 21.75
CA TYR A 476 -4.16 7.32 22.72
C TYR A 476 -4.35 8.08 24.02
N GLU A 477 -3.32 8.76 24.52
CA GLU A 477 -3.42 9.63 25.68
C GLU A 477 -4.38 10.79 25.42
N TYR A 478 -4.30 11.39 24.23
CA TYR A 478 -5.23 12.44 23.83
C TYR A 478 -6.68 11.94 23.77
N ALA A 479 -6.92 10.79 23.12
CA ALA A 479 -8.25 10.19 23.06
C ALA A 479 -8.84 9.95 24.45
N LYS A 480 -8.03 9.42 25.36
CA LYS A 480 -8.40 9.23 26.78
C LYS A 480 -8.80 10.53 27.47
N GLU A 481 -7.96 11.57 27.29
CA GLU A 481 -8.24 12.88 27.89
C GLU A 481 -9.54 13.49 27.37
N GLU A 482 -9.82 13.40 26.06
CA GLU A 482 -11.05 13.93 25.47
C GLU A 482 -12.30 13.17 25.97
N LEU A 483 -12.24 11.85 26.08
CA LEU A 483 -13.32 11.05 26.66
C LEU A 483 -13.55 11.40 28.15
N GLU A 484 -12.49 11.56 28.93
CA GLU A 484 -12.60 12.00 30.32
C GLU A 484 -13.22 13.40 30.44
N LYS A 485 -12.82 14.35 29.56
CA LYS A 485 -13.42 15.71 29.51
C LYS A 485 -14.90 15.67 29.14
N ALA A 486 -15.29 14.78 28.24
CA ALA A 486 -16.68 14.55 27.85
C ALA A 486 -17.49 13.79 28.94
N GLY A 487 -16.79 13.16 29.89
CA GLY A 487 -17.42 12.29 30.90
C GLY A 487 -18.01 11.02 30.31
N SER A 488 -17.45 10.54 29.23
CA SER A 488 -17.87 9.33 28.49
C SER A 488 -16.87 8.19 28.69
N GLU A 489 -17.44 6.98 28.85
CA GLU A 489 -16.68 5.72 28.81
C GLU A 489 -16.83 5.02 27.43
N ASN A 490 -17.66 5.56 26.54
CA ASN A 490 -17.88 5.01 25.22
C ASN A 490 -16.88 5.57 24.22
N VAL A 491 -15.96 4.75 23.73
CA VAL A 491 -14.90 5.13 22.79
C VAL A 491 -15.45 5.68 21.46
N LEU A 492 -16.66 5.26 21.05
CA LEU A 492 -17.32 5.75 19.85
C LEU A 492 -17.77 7.21 19.96
N ASP A 493 -17.79 7.80 21.16
CA ASP A 493 -18.03 9.23 21.33
C ASP A 493 -16.81 10.07 20.91
N PHE A 494 -15.64 9.43 20.75
CA PHE A 494 -14.43 10.06 20.24
C PHE A 494 -14.15 9.66 18.78
N THR A 495 -14.11 8.36 18.46
CA THR A 495 -13.80 7.88 17.10
C THR A 495 -14.42 6.52 16.84
N GLY A 496 -14.75 6.25 15.57
CA GLY A 496 -15.17 4.92 15.12
C GLY A 496 -14.02 3.92 15.10
N ALA A 497 -12.82 4.40 14.74
CA ALA A 497 -11.57 3.64 14.79
C ALA A 497 -10.37 4.59 14.79
N THR A 498 -9.22 4.09 15.22
CA THR A 498 -7.92 4.77 15.11
C THR A 498 -7.12 4.18 13.96
N ASP A 499 -6.59 5.06 13.08
CA ASP A 499 -5.89 4.65 11.86
C ASP A 499 -4.41 4.42 12.14
N HIS A 500 -3.93 3.21 11.87
CA HIS A 500 -2.56 2.76 12.03
C HIS A 500 -1.89 2.51 10.69
N HIS A 501 -0.62 2.95 10.53
CA HIS A 501 0.19 2.74 9.34
C HIS A 501 1.56 2.21 9.71
N TYR A 502 2.03 1.11 9.08
CA TYR A 502 3.40 0.62 9.23
C TYR A 502 3.84 -0.30 8.10
N TYR A 503 5.11 -0.19 7.75
CA TYR A 503 5.79 -0.98 6.74
C TYR A 503 7.05 -1.58 7.35
N ASN A 504 7.12 -2.91 7.43
CA ASN A 504 8.21 -3.59 8.13
C ASN A 504 8.77 -4.76 7.32
N ASP A 505 9.89 -5.33 7.78
CA ASP A 505 10.43 -6.53 7.18
C ASP A 505 9.57 -7.78 7.50
N PRO A 506 9.75 -8.90 6.76
CA PRO A 506 8.97 -10.12 6.98
C PRO A 506 9.08 -10.66 8.40
N VAL A 507 10.26 -10.62 8.99
CA VAL A 507 10.49 -11.17 10.34
C VAL A 507 9.73 -10.37 11.40
N TRP A 508 9.59 -9.05 11.21
CA TRP A 508 8.78 -8.24 12.11
C TRP A 508 7.31 -8.71 12.12
N PHE A 509 6.73 -8.97 10.95
CA PHE A 509 5.35 -9.47 10.85
C PHE A 509 5.18 -10.84 11.50
N LEU A 510 6.13 -11.75 11.33
CA LEU A 510 6.13 -13.06 11.97
C LEU A 510 6.16 -12.94 13.52
N ARG A 511 7.00 -12.04 14.04
CA ARG A 511 7.15 -11.82 15.49
C ARG A 511 5.99 -11.07 16.12
N ASN A 512 5.24 -10.32 15.32
CA ASN A 512 4.15 -9.48 15.80
C ASN A 512 2.77 -9.99 15.34
N ALA A 513 2.63 -11.28 15.01
CA ALA A 513 1.32 -11.87 14.71
C ALA A 513 0.33 -11.78 15.89
N ASP A 514 0.80 -11.46 17.08
CA ASP A 514 0.06 -11.22 18.33
C ASP A 514 -0.10 -9.73 18.68
N TYR A 515 0.18 -8.83 17.70
CA TYR A 515 0.25 -7.38 17.93
C TYR A 515 -1.00 -6.80 18.60
N TYR A 516 -2.18 -7.28 18.21
CA TYR A 516 -3.47 -6.84 18.74
C TYR A 516 -4.07 -7.80 19.79
N ASP A 517 -3.36 -8.85 20.20
CA ASP A 517 -3.78 -9.71 21.32
C ASP A 517 -3.86 -8.89 22.62
N GLU A 518 -4.72 -9.27 23.56
CA GLU A 518 -5.03 -8.47 24.75
C GLU A 518 -3.80 -8.18 25.63
N GLU A 519 -2.78 -9.02 25.59
CA GLU A 519 -1.51 -8.80 26.28
C GLU A 519 -0.77 -7.56 25.72
N ASN A 520 -0.85 -7.33 24.42
CA ASN A 520 -0.12 -6.29 23.69
C ASN A 520 -0.99 -5.05 23.39
N TYR A 521 -2.29 -5.25 23.16
CA TYR A 521 -3.26 -4.20 22.88
C TYR A 521 -4.40 -4.23 23.89
N LYS A 522 -4.40 -3.29 24.83
CA LYS A 522 -5.33 -3.31 25.96
C LYS A 522 -6.75 -2.90 25.57
N ARG A 523 -7.72 -3.58 26.17
CA ARG A 523 -9.15 -3.29 25.97
C ARG A 523 -9.67 -2.18 26.89
N ASP A 524 -8.82 -1.64 27.79
CA ASP A 524 -9.17 -0.61 28.76
C ASP A 524 -8.00 0.36 28.95
N PHE A 525 -8.28 1.68 28.92
CA PHE A 525 -7.28 2.73 29.15
C PHE A 525 -6.55 2.65 30.50
N SER A 526 -7.18 2.05 31.53
CA SER A 526 -6.54 1.89 32.84
C SER A 526 -5.38 0.90 32.84
N GLN A 527 -5.28 0.07 31.80
CA GLN A 527 -4.26 -0.95 31.62
C GLN A 527 -3.12 -0.53 30.70
N MET A 528 -3.21 0.65 30.07
CA MET A 528 -2.17 1.20 29.22
C MET A 528 -0.90 1.51 30.02
N THR A 529 0.26 1.29 29.38
CA THR A 529 1.59 1.64 29.89
C THR A 529 2.34 2.45 28.84
N ASP A 530 3.55 2.89 29.14
CA ASP A 530 4.41 3.64 28.21
C ASP A 530 4.78 2.83 26.94
N THR A 531 4.53 1.52 26.93
CA THR A 531 4.88 0.63 25.82
C THR A 531 3.71 -0.23 25.32
N ILE A 532 2.57 -0.23 26.04
CA ILE A 532 1.37 -1.02 25.73
C ILE A 532 0.16 -0.09 25.77
N TYR A 533 -0.55 0.01 24.67
CA TYR A 533 -1.67 0.93 24.45
C TYR A 533 -2.93 0.18 23.99
N GLY A 534 -3.97 0.90 23.61
CA GLY A 534 -5.25 0.37 23.16
C GLY A 534 -6.46 1.10 23.73
N GLY A 535 -6.78 0.83 25.00
CA GLY A 535 -7.90 1.50 25.69
C GLY A 535 -9.28 1.16 25.15
N GLY A 536 -9.41 0.08 24.36
CA GLY A 536 -10.65 -0.33 23.72
C GLY A 536 -11.01 0.47 22.47
N LEU A 537 -10.12 1.32 21.97
CA LEU A 537 -10.32 1.95 20.65
C LEU A 537 -10.26 0.89 19.56
N ASN A 538 -11.24 0.90 18.66
CA ASN A 538 -11.19 0.10 17.46
C ASN A 538 -10.01 0.52 16.58
N VAL A 539 -9.47 -0.42 15.81
CA VAL A 539 -8.34 -0.20 14.92
C VAL A 539 -8.79 -0.28 13.46
N PHE A 540 -8.40 0.71 12.70
CA PHE A 540 -8.29 0.67 11.26
C PHE A 540 -6.79 0.58 10.91
N LEU A 541 -6.33 -0.58 10.46
CA LEU A 541 -5.00 -0.71 9.88
C LEU A 541 -5.06 -0.24 8.42
N GLY A 542 -4.99 1.08 8.24
CA GLY A 542 -5.29 1.73 6.97
C GLY A 542 -4.23 1.55 5.91
N GLU A 543 -2.97 1.31 6.34
CA GLU A 543 -1.86 0.99 5.46
C GLU A 543 -0.89 0.02 6.13
N TYR A 544 -0.59 -1.10 5.47
CA TYR A 544 0.51 -1.97 5.88
C TYR A 544 1.04 -2.77 4.70
N ALA A 545 2.31 -3.11 4.74
CA ALA A 545 2.92 -4.11 3.88
C ALA A 545 4.23 -4.63 4.48
N SER A 546 4.55 -5.88 4.18
CA SER A 546 5.91 -6.41 4.28
C SER A 546 6.74 -5.92 3.08
N LYS A 547 8.00 -5.52 3.30
CA LYS A 547 8.82 -4.75 2.34
C LYS A 547 9.34 -5.54 1.14
N SER A 548 8.61 -6.55 0.66
CA SER A 548 8.90 -7.26 -0.58
C SER A 548 7.65 -7.95 -1.14
N ASN A 549 7.65 -8.31 -2.43
CA ASN A 549 6.60 -9.12 -3.05
C ASN A 549 6.97 -10.61 -3.16
N ARG A 550 8.07 -11.04 -2.53
CA ARG A 550 8.49 -12.44 -2.51
C ARG A 550 7.60 -13.27 -1.59
N LEU A 551 7.64 -14.59 -1.78
CA LEU A 551 6.86 -15.54 -0.99
C LEU A 551 7.11 -15.41 0.51
N GLU A 552 8.34 -15.14 0.95
CA GLU A 552 8.66 -14.91 2.37
C GLU A 552 7.84 -13.78 2.99
N SER A 553 7.70 -12.65 2.28
CA SER A 553 6.87 -11.52 2.71
C SER A 553 5.39 -11.88 2.72
N ALA A 554 4.92 -12.56 1.69
CA ALA A 554 3.53 -13.01 1.60
C ALA A 554 3.15 -13.98 2.75
N LEU A 555 4.04 -14.90 3.11
CA LEU A 555 3.85 -15.81 4.25
C LEU A 555 3.85 -15.05 5.59
N ALA A 556 4.73 -14.06 5.73
CA ALA A 556 4.78 -13.22 6.93
C ALA A 556 3.51 -12.36 7.09
N GLU A 557 2.99 -11.80 6.01
CA GLU A 557 1.69 -11.13 6.02
C GLU A 557 0.55 -12.10 6.34
N ALA A 558 0.56 -13.31 5.76
CA ALA A 558 -0.44 -14.33 6.09
C ALA A 558 -0.43 -14.69 7.57
N ALA A 559 0.74 -14.88 8.17
CA ALA A 559 0.91 -15.09 9.60
C ALA A 559 0.31 -13.95 10.42
N TYR A 560 0.64 -12.71 10.04
CA TYR A 560 0.11 -11.52 10.70
C TYR A 560 -1.40 -11.38 10.54
N MET A 561 -1.96 -11.67 9.37
CA MET A 561 -3.40 -11.64 9.08
C MET A 561 -4.18 -12.66 9.92
N THR A 562 -3.55 -13.77 10.36
CA THR A 562 -4.21 -14.66 11.34
C THR A 562 -4.46 -13.92 12.65
N GLY A 563 -3.55 -13.05 13.07
CA GLY A 563 -3.69 -12.17 14.23
C GLY A 563 -4.75 -11.10 14.06
N LEU A 564 -4.83 -10.49 12.86
CA LEU A 564 -5.88 -9.52 12.56
C LEU A 564 -7.27 -10.15 12.66
N GLU A 565 -7.48 -11.33 12.08
CA GLU A 565 -8.78 -12.03 12.14
C GLU A 565 -9.07 -12.56 13.54
N ARG A 566 -8.06 -13.02 14.31
CA ARG A 566 -8.19 -13.42 15.70
C ARG A 566 -8.64 -12.27 16.61
N ASN A 567 -8.29 -11.04 16.24
CA ASN A 567 -8.66 -9.82 16.96
C ASN A 567 -9.70 -8.98 16.21
N GLY A 568 -10.54 -9.62 15.40
CA GLY A 568 -11.57 -8.94 14.59
C GLY A 568 -12.69 -8.27 15.39
N ASP A 569 -12.68 -8.39 16.73
CA ASP A 569 -13.51 -7.62 17.67
C ASP A 569 -12.99 -6.19 17.86
N ILE A 570 -11.69 -5.97 17.69
CA ILE A 570 -11.03 -4.66 17.86
C ILE A 570 -10.43 -4.14 16.54
N VAL A 571 -9.87 -5.02 15.71
CA VAL A 571 -9.42 -4.66 14.36
C VAL A 571 -10.63 -4.67 13.43
N THR A 572 -11.17 -3.48 13.15
CA THR A 572 -12.38 -3.36 12.35
C THR A 572 -12.11 -3.40 10.84
N MET A 573 -10.96 -2.89 10.41
CA MET A 573 -10.58 -2.78 9.01
C MET A 573 -9.06 -2.92 8.86
N ALA A 574 -8.61 -3.54 7.76
CA ALA A 574 -7.20 -3.64 7.38
C ALA A 574 -7.05 -3.62 5.86
N ALA A 575 -6.08 -2.85 5.34
CA ALA A 575 -5.80 -2.72 3.91
C ALA A 575 -4.30 -2.73 3.62
N TYR A 576 -3.88 -3.57 2.67
CA TYR A 576 -2.54 -3.54 2.10
C TYR A 576 -2.30 -2.25 1.31
N ALA A 577 -1.10 -1.69 1.38
CA ALA A 577 -0.71 -0.47 0.69
C ALA A 577 0.73 -0.55 0.14
N PRO A 578 1.01 0.05 -1.06
CA PRO A 578 0.07 0.52 -2.08
C PRO A 578 -0.58 -0.60 -2.91
N LEU A 579 -1.69 -0.25 -3.58
CA LEU A 579 -2.47 -1.20 -4.35
C LEU A 579 -1.89 -1.50 -5.74
N PHE A 580 -1.40 -0.46 -6.45
CA PHE A 580 -0.96 -0.54 -7.83
C PHE A 580 0.43 0.04 -8.04
N GLY A 581 1.29 -0.72 -8.73
CA GLY A 581 2.61 -0.29 -9.21
C GLY A 581 2.72 -0.33 -10.73
N ASN A 582 2.93 0.83 -11.38
CA ASN A 582 3.33 0.87 -12.78
C ASN A 582 4.82 0.53 -12.88
N LEU A 583 5.16 -0.54 -13.61
CA LEU A 583 6.54 -1.04 -13.70
C LEU A 583 7.52 0.00 -14.28
N THR A 584 7.03 0.91 -15.14
CA THR A 584 7.87 1.93 -15.80
C THR A 584 8.10 3.15 -14.93
N ALA A 585 7.23 3.41 -13.95
CA ALA A 585 7.25 4.63 -13.15
C ALA A 585 6.79 4.36 -11.71
N THR A 586 7.69 3.76 -10.94
CA THR A 586 7.43 3.40 -9.56
C THR A 586 7.99 4.47 -8.62
N HIS A 587 7.14 5.07 -7.79
CA HIS A 587 7.51 6.01 -6.73
C HIS A 587 7.72 5.30 -5.39
N TRP A 588 7.01 4.20 -5.18
CA TRP A 588 7.02 3.37 -3.98
C TRP A 588 6.85 1.90 -4.34
N ALA A 589 7.51 1.01 -3.64
CA ALA A 589 7.40 -0.45 -3.71
C ALA A 589 7.58 -1.04 -2.29
N PRO A 590 7.00 -2.22 -1.99
CA PRO A 590 6.29 -3.13 -2.89
C PRO A 590 4.84 -2.74 -3.16
N ASP A 591 4.26 -3.23 -4.26
CA ASP A 591 2.88 -3.00 -4.66
C ASP A 591 2.10 -4.31 -4.78
N LEU A 592 0.78 -4.28 -4.56
CA LEU A 592 -0.02 -5.49 -4.57
C LEU A 592 -0.25 -6.02 -6.00
N ILE A 593 -0.46 -5.11 -6.96
CA ILE A 593 -0.75 -5.42 -8.36
C ILE A 593 0.19 -4.62 -9.26
N TRP A 594 1.01 -5.32 -10.04
CA TRP A 594 1.93 -4.72 -11.00
C TRP A 594 1.32 -4.65 -12.39
N PHE A 595 1.53 -3.55 -13.10
CA PHE A 595 0.97 -3.36 -14.42
C PHE A 595 1.86 -2.51 -15.34
N ASN A 596 1.53 -2.54 -16.64
CA ASN A 596 1.96 -1.61 -17.66
C ASN A 596 0.77 -1.21 -18.55
N ASN A 597 0.99 -0.67 -19.73
CA ASN A 597 -0.09 -0.22 -20.62
C ASN A 597 -1.00 -1.34 -21.16
N HIS A 598 -0.68 -2.63 -20.99
CA HIS A 598 -1.45 -3.76 -21.56
C HIS A 598 -1.37 -5.06 -20.76
N GLN A 599 -0.56 -5.13 -19.71
CA GLN A 599 -0.39 -6.32 -18.87
C GLN A 599 -0.68 -6.01 -17.42
N VAL A 600 -1.08 -7.02 -16.68
CA VAL A 600 -1.28 -6.99 -15.24
C VAL A 600 -0.79 -8.28 -14.62
N THR A 601 -0.13 -8.20 -13.47
CA THR A 601 0.33 -9.36 -12.68
C THR A 601 -0.05 -9.15 -11.22
N SER A 602 -0.57 -10.18 -10.59
CA SER A 602 -0.81 -10.22 -9.15
C SER A 602 0.48 -10.60 -8.43
N SER A 603 0.91 -9.83 -7.44
CA SER A 603 2.01 -10.26 -6.56
C SER A 603 1.60 -11.51 -5.75
N ILE A 604 2.55 -12.16 -5.11
CA ILE A 604 2.22 -13.29 -4.21
C ILE A 604 1.42 -12.77 -3.00
N ASN A 605 1.72 -11.55 -2.52
CA ASN A 605 0.96 -10.87 -1.47
C ASN A 605 -0.52 -10.67 -1.86
N TYR A 606 -0.82 -10.37 -3.13
CA TYR A 606 -2.20 -10.30 -3.62
C TYR A 606 -2.98 -11.59 -3.37
N TYR A 607 -2.35 -12.75 -3.61
CA TYR A 607 -3.01 -14.03 -3.38
C TYR A 607 -3.25 -14.31 -1.90
N VAL A 608 -2.37 -13.86 -1.01
CA VAL A 608 -2.59 -13.92 0.45
C VAL A 608 -3.77 -13.03 0.84
N GLN A 609 -3.78 -11.77 0.40
CA GLN A 609 -4.91 -10.86 0.68
C GLN A 609 -6.23 -11.45 0.18
N LYS A 610 -6.22 -12.06 -1.03
CA LYS A 610 -7.39 -12.73 -1.63
C LYS A 610 -7.86 -13.91 -0.77
N LEU A 611 -6.95 -14.80 -0.33
CA LEU A 611 -7.30 -15.95 0.51
C LEU A 611 -8.01 -15.53 1.79
N PHE A 612 -7.54 -14.48 2.45
CA PHE A 612 -8.15 -13.99 3.69
C PHE A 612 -9.47 -13.26 3.44
N SER A 613 -9.55 -12.39 2.43
CA SER A 613 -10.75 -11.61 2.13
C SER A 613 -11.92 -12.48 1.67
N VAL A 614 -11.70 -13.44 0.76
CA VAL A 614 -12.78 -14.32 0.25
C VAL A 614 -13.21 -15.38 1.27
N ASN A 615 -12.36 -15.67 2.28
CA ASN A 615 -12.62 -16.63 3.34
C ASN A 615 -12.71 -15.96 4.72
N GLN A 616 -13.08 -14.70 4.78
CA GLN A 616 -13.29 -14.03 6.05
C GLN A 616 -14.42 -14.69 6.83
N GLY A 617 -14.16 -15.04 8.11
CA GLY A 617 -15.18 -15.51 9.03
C GLY A 617 -16.04 -14.38 9.58
N THR A 618 -17.14 -14.74 10.25
CA THR A 618 -18.02 -13.82 10.98
C THR A 618 -17.92 -14.00 12.49
N LYS A 619 -17.42 -15.16 12.93
CA LYS A 619 -17.24 -15.53 14.35
C LYS A 619 -15.87 -16.17 14.54
N LEU A 620 -15.13 -15.73 15.54
CA LEU A 620 -13.92 -16.42 15.99
C LEU A 620 -14.30 -17.64 16.79
N ILE A 621 -13.69 -18.80 16.48
CA ILE A 621 -13.85 -20.06 17.20
C ILE A 621 -12.63 -20.28 18.11
N SER A 622 -12.88 -20.80 19.32
CA SER A 622 -11.82 -21.18 20.26
C SER A 622 -10.90 -22.25 19.67
N HIS A 623 -9.60 -21.96 19.62
CA HIS A 623 -8.60 -22.86 19.09
C HIS A 623 -7.22 -22.63 19.73
N SER A 624 -6.37 -23.64 19.65
CA SER A 624 -4.96 -23.57 20.04
C SER A 624 -4.09 -24.39 19.09
N LEU A 625 -2.92 -23.87 18.72
CA LEU A 625 -1.90 -24.56 17.93
C LEU A 625 -0.69 -24.83 18.83
N GLU A 626 -0.37 -26.10 19.02
CA GLU A 626 0.76 -26.56 19.83
C GLU A 626 1.87 -27.11 18.92
N GLY A 627 3.14 -26.98 19.33
CA GLY A 627 4.31 -27.51 18.62
C GLY A 627 4.92 -26.55 17.61
N ALA A 628 4.27 -25.41 17.32
CA ALA A 628 4.72 -24.46 16.30
C ALA A 628 5.77 -23.45 16.79
N SER A 629 5.99 -23.33 18.09
CA SER A 629 6.97 -22.40 18.66
C SER A 629 8.40 -22.87 18.43
N VAL A 630 9.27 -21.94 17.99
CA VAL A 630 10.70 -22.19 17.78
C VAL A 630 11.48 -21.60 18.93
N GLU A 631 12.35 -22.44 19.57
CA GLU A 631 13.39 -21.89 20.41
C GLU A 631 14.54 -21.41 19.50
N GLU A 632 14.66 -20.08 19.31
CA GLU A 632 15.82 -19.55 18.61
C GLU A 632 17.10 -19.86 19.38
N GLY A 633 18.11 -20.38 18.66
CA GLY A 633 19.44 -20.64 19.19
C GLY A 633 20.15 -19.36 19.67
N PRO A 634 21.32 -19.50 20.31
CA PRO A 634 22.10 -18.34 20.75
C PRO A 634 22.48 -17.45 19.55
N ILE A 635 22.67 -16.15 19.79
CA ILE A 635 23.23 -15.25 18.79
C ILE A 635 24.65 -15.73 18.46
N ALA A 636 24.84 -16.19 17.23
CA ALA A 636 26.11 -16.74 16.78
C ALA A 636 26.56 -16.04 15.48
N GLY A 637 27.86 -15.86 15.33
CA GLY A 637 28.45 -15.25 14.14
C GLY A 637 29.76 -14.52 14.40
N LYS A 638 30.34 -13.98 13.31
CA LYS A 638 31.56 -13.18 13.31
C LYS A 638 31.35 -11.85 14.01
N VAL A 639 32.44 -11.14 14.31
CA VAL A 639 32.45 -9.82 14.93
C VAL A 639 33.30 -8.85 14.11
N GLY A 640 33.18 -7.54 14.37
CA GLY A 640 33.99 -6.58 13.61
C GLY A 640 33.97 -5.16 14.11
N VAL A 641 34.44 -4.26 13.24
CA VAL A 641 34.46 -2.82 13.45
C VAL A 641 34.09 -2.08 12.17
N GLY A 642 33.53 -0.90 12.30
CA GLY A 642 33.15 -0.10 11.15
C GLY A 642 32.80 1.33 11.48
N THR A 643 32.44 2.09 10.44
CA THR A 643 32.08 3.50 10.56
C THR A 643 31.03 3.88 9.52
N TRP A 644 30.31 4.96 9.82
CA TRP A 644 29.40 5.64 8.89
C TRP A 644 29.74 7.13 8.91
N TYR A 645 29.97 7.76 7.77
CA TYR A 645 30.39 9.16 7.66
C TYR A 645 31.57 9.57 8.60
N THR A 646 32.49 8.63 8.90
CA THR A 646 33.46 8.80 9.95
C THR A 646 34.79 8.11 9.63
N ALA A 647 35.89 8.81 9.76
CA ALA A 647 37.22 8.24 9.76
C ALA A 647 37.62 7.80 11.17
N ALA A 648 38.14 6.59 11.33
CA ALA A 648 38.48 6.04 12.64
C ALA A 648 39.72 5.12 12.59
N GLU A 649 40.35 4.95 13.78
CA GLU A 649 41.44 4.01 14.07
C GLU A 649 40.97 2.98 15.09
N PHE A 650 41.24 1.68 14.84
CA PHE A 650 40.92 0.58 15.71
C PHE A 650 42.18 -0.17 16.12
N ASP A 651 42.27 -0.56 17.39
CA ASP A 651 43.42 -1.28 17.96
C ASP A 651 42.96 -2.28 19.02
N ASN A 652 43.80 -3.19 19.43
CA ASN A 652 43.61 -4.10 20.55
C ASN A 652 42.27 -4.90 20.47
N VAL A 653 41.94 -5.37 19.26
CA VAL A 653 40.79 -6.22 19.05
C VAL A 653 40.94 -7.56 19.73
N LYS A 654 39.94 -8.01 20.47
CA LYS A 654 39.99 -9.28 21.17
C LYS A 654 38.59 -9.91 21.34
N VAL A 655 38.51 -11.22 21.11
CA VAL A 655 37.31 -12.05 21.41
C VAL A 655 37.68 -13.09 22.45
N THR A 656 36.88 -13.18 23.51
CA THR A 656 37.11 -14.09 24.62
C THR A 656 35.82 -14.90 24.87
N GLU A 657 35.94 -16.21 25.01
CA GLU A 657 34.84 -17.06 25.42
C GLU A 657 34.42 -16.78 26.88
N ASN A 658 33.13 -16.50 27.10
CA ASN A 658 32.67 -16.09 28.45
C ASN A 658 32.82 -17.20 29.51
N SER A 659 32.50 -18.46 29.10
CA SER A 659 32.49 -19.60 30.00
C SER A 659 33.86 -20.01 30.51
N THR A 660 34.90 -19.94 29.69
CA THR A 660 36.27 -20.40 29.97
C THR A 660 37.24 -19.28 30.20
N GLY A 661 37.01 -18.10 29.65
CA GLY A 661 37.95 -16.99 29.59
C GLY A 661 39.08 -17.21 28.58
N GLU A 662 38.99 -18.21 27.70
CA GLU A 662 39.93 -18.47 26.63
C GLU A 662 39.80 -17.38 25.54
N ILE A 663 40.93 -16.95 24.99
CA ILE A 663 40.96 -16.02 23.88
C ILE A 663 40.66 -16.81 22.60
N LEU A 664 39.50 -16.54 21.99
CA LEU A 664 39.12 -17.13 20.70
C LEU A 664 39.94 -16.54 19.55
N ASP A 665 40.12 -15.22 19.55
CA ASP A 665 40.97 -14.50 18.60
C ASP A 665 41.40 -13.15 19.18
N GLU A 666 42.55 -12.66 18.75
CA GLU A 666 43.03 -11.30 19.06
C GLU A 666 43.88 -10.73 17.91
N ASP A 667 43.70 -9.43 17.61
CA ASP A 667 44.55 -8.71 16.66
C ASP A 667 45.02 -7.35 17.22
N LYS A 668 46.30 -7.12 17.16
CA LYS A 668 46.97 -5.87 17.55
C LYS A 668 47.59 -5.18 16.34
N PHE A 669 47.24 -5.62 15.15
CA PHE A 669 47.63 -5.07 13.85
C PHE A 669 49.16 -4.83 13.71
N CYS A 670 49.96 -5.69 14.34
CA CYS A 670 51.40 -5.53 14.43
C CYS A 670 52.12 -5.78 13.10
N ILE A 671 51.49 -6.46 12.13
CA ILE A 671 52.09 -6.82 10.85
C ILE A 671 51.41 -6.06 9.72
N LYS A 672 52.15 -5.24 9.02
CA LYS A 672 51.68 -4.40 7.94
C LYS A 672 51.11 -5.23 6.77
N ASN A 673 49.89 -4.96 6.36
CA ASN A 673 49.17 -5.59 5.25
C ASN A 673 48.81 -7.09 5.43
N MET A 674 48.66 -7.58 6.65
CA MET A 674 48.27 -8.96 6.92
C MET A 674 46.95 -8.97 7.73
N CYS A 675 45.83 -8.84 7.04
CA CYS A 675 44.48 -9.09 7.57
C CYS A 675 44.03 -10.50 7.15
N TRP A 676 44.68 -11.54 7.63
CA TRP A 676 44.46 -12.91 7.16
C TRP A 676 43.06 -13.43 7.47
N ASN A 677 42.43 -12.92 8.54
CA ASN A 677 41.16 -13.36 9.02
C ASN A 677 40.06 -12.31 8.82
N TRP A 678 40.41 -11.12 8.31
CA TRP A 678 39.45 -10.04 8.13
C TRP A 678 38.84 -10.04 6.72
N VAL A 679 37.54 -9.87 6.64
CA VAL A 679 36.83 -9.50 5.42
C VAL A 679 36.73 -7.99 5.41
N LEU A 680 37.43 -7.34 4.49
CA LEU A 680 37.36 -5.89 4.33
C LEU A 680 36.29 -5.53 3.30
N PRO A 681 35.51 -4.49 3.55
CA PRO A 681 34.49 -4.06 2.60
C PRO A 681 35.10 -3.42 1.36
N THR A 682 34.31 -3.36 0.28
CA THR A 682 34.69 -2.59 -0.93
C THR A 682 34.47 -1.10 -0.74
N ASP A 683 33.65 -0.72 0.25
CA ASP A 683 33.36 0.65 0.60
C ASP A 683 34.30 1.15 1.69
N GLY A 684 34.81 2.38 1.54
CA GLY A 684 35.78 2.98 2.43
C GLY A 684 37.25 2.66 2.08
N GLU A 685 38.17 3.34 2.75
CA GLU A 685 39.61 3.17 2.57
C GLU A 685 40.23 2.56 3.84
N TRP A 686 40.50 1.25 3.76
CA TRP A 686 41.02 0.47 4.89
C TRP A 686 42.49 0.14 4.72
N GLU A 687 43.32 0.43 5.75
CA GLU A 687 44.71 0.06 5.78
C GLU A 687 45.19 -0.32 7.20
N ILE A 688 46.17 -1.20 7.32
CA ILE A 688 46.92 -1.40 8.58
C ILE A 688 48.13 -0.48 8.57
N LYS A 689 48.20 0.40 9.54
CA LYS A 689 49.26 1.39 9.67
C LYS A 689 49.55 1.71 11.13
N ASN A 690 50.81 1.76 11.50
CA ASN A 690 51.30 2.07 12.86
C ASN A 690 50.72 1.16 13.95
N GLY A 691 50.42 -0.11 13.62
CA GLY A 691 49.85 -1.05 14.57
C GLY A 691 48.35 -0.85 14.80
N LYS A 692 47.63 -0.26 13.86
CA LYS A 692 46.18 -0.04 13.93
C LYS A 692 45.53 -0.38 12.60
N LEU A 693 44.27 -0.80 12.65
CA LEU A 693 43.37 -0.85 11.52
C LEU A 693 42.73 0.53 11.34
N ILE A 694 42.88 1.13 10.18
CA ILE A 694 42.43 2.51 9.89
C ILE A 694 41.41 2.48 8.77
N GLN A 695 40.31 3.14 9.00
CA GLN A 695 39.35 3.56 8.00
C GLN A 695 39.48 5.07 7.82
N SER A 696 39.83 5.57 6.63
CA SER A 696 40.22 6.97 6.41
C SER A 696 39.17 7.82 5.67
N THR A 697 38.15 7.25 5.05
CA THR A 697 37.11 8.02 4.35
C THR A 697 36.00 8.54 5.31
N GLU A 698 35.60 9.77 5.09
CA GLU A 698 34.43 10.39 5.77
C GLU A 698 33.19 10.40 4.87
N GLU A 699 33.25 9.75 3.69
CA GLU A 699 32.13 9.65 2.78
C GLU A 699 31.14 8.58 3.21
N MET A 700 29.91 8.66 2.69
CA MET A 700 28.86 7.69 2.94
C MET A 700 29.20 6.34 2.32
N ALA A 701 29.12 5.27 3.10
CA ALA A 701 29.06 3.93 2.54
C ALA A 701 27.66 3.66 1.95
N TYR A 702 27.63 2.98 0.82
CA TYR A 702 26.35 2.64 0.14
C TYR A 702 25.67 1.40 0.71
N SER A 703 26.22 0.79 1.76
CA SER A 703 25.63 -0.38 2.42
C SER A 703 24.74 0.01 3.60
N ASN A 704 23.77 -0.84 3.92
CA ASN A 704 22.89 -0.66 5.10
C ASN A 704 23.62 -0.74 6.45
N THR A 705 24.87 -1.24 6.46
CA THR A 705 25.73 -1.38 7.65
C THR A 705 26.83 -0.33 7.76
N GLY A 706 26.99 0.57 6.77
CA GLY A 706 28.17 1.41 6.67
C GLY A 706 29.39 0.65 6.15
N SER A 707 30.60 1.23 6.28
CA SER A 707 31.86 0.59 5.93
C SER A 707 32.36 -0.30 7.09
N VAL A 708 32.18 -1.62 6.98
CA VAL A 708 32.36 -2.59 8.06
C VAL A 708 33.33 -3.67 7.69
N ALA A 709 34.38 -3.81 8.48
CA ALA A 709 35.34 -4.93 8.44
C ALA A 709 35.00 -5.95 9.53
N TYR A 710 34.92 -7.23 9.19
CA TYR A 710 34.58 -8.29 10.15
C TYR A 710 35.51 -9.51 10.03
N PHE A 711 35.58 -10.29 11.11
CA PHE A 711 36.43 -11.46 11.22
C PHE A 711 35.83 -12.48 12.18
N GLY A 712 36.42 -13.67 12.23
CA GLY A 712 36.07 -14.72 13.17
C GLY A 712 35.32 -15.90 12.54
N ASP A 713 34.62 -16.66 13.38
CA ASP A 713 33.92 -17.89 13.03
C ASP A 713 32.41 -17.73 13.19
N GLU A 714 31.65 -18.29 12.28
CA GLU A 714 30.19 -18.21 12.29
C GLU A 714 29.53 -18.95 13.46
N THR A 715 30.29 -19.82 14.12
CA THR A 715 29.84 -20.58 15.28
C THR A 715 30.09 -19.90 16.62
N TRP A 716 30.81 -18.75 16.64
CA TRP A 716 31.06 -18.06 17.91
C TRP A 716 29.75 -17.58 18.53
N SER A 717 29.47 -18.04 19.72
CA SER A 717 28.38 -17.66 20.59
C SER A 717 28.93 -17.60 22.04
N ASP A 718 28.24 -16.94 22.95
CA ASP A 718 28.65 -16.80 24.35
C ASP A 718 30.09 -16.24 24.52
N TYR A 719 30.31 -15.03 23.98
CA TYR A 719 31.62 -14.39 23.91
C TYR A 719 31.58 -12.92 24.38
N THR A 720 32.78 -12.42 24.72
CA THR A 720 33.02 -10.98 24.90
C THR A 720 33.95 -10.48 23.81
N PHE A 721 33.47 -9.52 22.99
CA PHE A 721 34.30 -8.76 22.04
C PHE A 721 34.72 -7.46 22.67
N SER A 722 36.01 -7.05 22.49
CA SER A 722 36.54 -5.76 22.90
C SER A 722 37.46 -5.14 21.86
N VAL A 723 37.45 -3.80 21.78
CA VAL A 723 38.25 -3.03 20.85
C VAL A 723 38.54 -1.63 21.42
N GLU A 724 39.69 -1.08 21.12
CA GLU A 724 39.99 0.34 21.29
C GLU A 724 39.69 1.09 19.99
N ALA A 725 38.79 2.07 20.02
CA ALA A 725 38.38 2.85 18.86
C ALA A 725 38.59 4.35 19.07
N THR A 726 39.18 5.02 18.04
CA THR A 726 39.43 6.47 18.05
C THR A 726 38.84 7.11 16.79
N LYS A 727 37.89 8.02 16.95
CA LYS A 727 37.40 8.85 15.86
C LYS A 727 38.46 9.85 15.46
N THR A 728 38.83 9.91 14.18
CA THR A 728 39.83 10.87 13.66
C THR A 728 39.18 12.01 12.86
N GLY A 729 37.98 11.83 12.34
CA GLY A 729 37.19 12.83 11.60
C GLY A 729 35.80 12.36 11.28
N GLY A 730 35.01 13.20 10.62
CA GLY A 730 33.67 12.89 10.15
C GLY A 730 32.50 13.22 11.08
N ALA A 731 31.27 12.95 10.64
CA ALA A 731 30.06 13.42 11.29
C ALA A 731 29.57 12.49 12.40
N GLU A 732 29.78 11.17 12.29
CA GLU A 732 29.22 10.15 13.18
C GLU A 732 30.29 9.48 14.06
N GLY A 733 30.03 8.26 14.53
CA GLY A 733 30.94 7.53 15.41
C GLY A 733 31.30 6.15 14.86
N PHE A 734 31.11 5.09 15.66
CA PHE A 734 31.56 3.74 15.36
C PHE A 734 30.41 2.78 15.11
N ILE A 735 30.68 1.74 14.35
CA ILE A 735 29.80 0.57 14.17
C ILE A 735 30.53 -0.67 14.71
N ILE A 736 29.88 -1.41 15.58
CA ILE A 736 30.38 -2.66 16.15
C ILE A 736 29.46 -3.80 15.72
N PRO A 737 29.74 -4.49 14.58
CA PRO A 737 28.95 -5.63 14.15
C PRO A 737 29.25 -6.87 14.99
N PHE A 738 28.21 -7.70 15.17
CA PHE A 738 28.30 -8.98 15.88
C PHE A 738 27.23 -9.94 15.36
N GLY A 739 27.37 -11.23 15.67
CA GLY A 739 26.45 -12.24 15.13
C GLY A 739 26.40 -12.20 13.59
N VAL A 740 27.52 -11.83 12.94
CA VAL A 740 27.59 -11.64 11.49
C VAL A 740 27.62 -12.99 10.80
N ARG A 741 26.57 -13.33 10.06
CA ARG A 741 26.55 -14.43 9.10
C ARG A 741 27.13 -13.95 7.76
N ASP A 742 26.60 -12.83 7.27
CA ASP A 742 27.04 -12.07 6.11
C ASP A 742 26.68 -10.58 6.26
N ILE A 743 26.92 -9.76 5.23
CA ILE A 743 26.64 -8.32 5.27
C ILE A 743 25.15 -7.99 5.30
N GLU A 744 24.31 -8.89 4.81
CA GLU A 744 22.86 -8.74 4.75
C GLU A 744 22.15 -9.34 5.97
N ASN A 745 22.90 -10.09 6.84
CA ASN A 745 22.35 -10.76 8.01
C ASN A 745 23.30 -10.63 9.20
N ASN A 746 23.07 -9.61 10.04
CA ASN A 746 23.94 -9.31 11.17
C ASN A 746 23.24 -8.40 12.20
N PHE A 747 23.84 -8.26 13.37
CA PHE A 747 23.55 -7.24 14.34
C PHE A 747 24.70 -6.23 14.39
N PHE A 748 24.41 -4.98 14.70
CA PHE A 748 25.47 -4.03 14.97
C PHE A 748 25.03 -2.96 15.98
N TRP A 749 26.01 -2.51 16.77
CA TRP A 749 25.83 -1.37 17.66
C TRP A 749 26.35 -0.12 16.97
N ASN A 750 25.45 0.80 16.61
CA ASN A 750 25.76 2.11 16.05
C ASN A 750 25.98 3.07 17.21
N ILE A 751 27.23 3.52 17.40
CA ILE A 751 27.67 4.40 18.50
C ILE A 751 27.91 5.79 17.93
N GLY A 752 27.11 6.78 18.33
CA GLY A 752 27.21 8.15 17.82
C GLY A 752 26.69 8.26 16.37
N GLY A 753 25.62 7.60 16.02
CA GLY A 753 24.93 7.74 14.74
C GLY A 753 24.10 9.02 14.63
N TRP A 754 23.42 9.21 13.47
CA TRP A 754 22.57 10.38 13.19
C TRP A 754 23.25 11.72 13.43
N GLY A 755 24.44 11.90 12.85
CA GLY A 755 25.23 13.10 13.07
C GLY A 755 25.80 13.20 14.49
N ASN A 756 26.10 12.07 15.11
CA ASN A 756 26.68 11.95 16.46
C ASN A 756 25.72 12.44 17.56
N THR A 757 24.44 12.12 17.46
CA THR A 757 23.42 12.56 18.43
C THR A 757 22.86 11.41 19.26
N ARG A 758 22.98 10.15 18.81
CA ARG A 758 22.32 8.99 19.39
C ARG A 758 23.15 7.72 19.16
N SER A 759 23.08 6.79 20.08
CA SER A 759 23.63 5.44 19.94
C SER A 759 22.54 4.40 20.12
N ILE A 760 22.49 3.37 19.26
CA ILE A 760 21.45 2.32 19.33
C ILE A 760 21.96 1.05 18.67
N MET A 761 21.43 -0.10 19.09
CA MET A 761 21.65 -1.36 18.42
C MET A 761 20.66 -1.52 17.25
N GLN A 762 21.16 -2.05 16.14
CA GLN A 762 20.36 -2.32 14.94
C GLN A 762 20.57 -3.77 14.50
N ARG A 763 19.59 -4.34 13.83
CA ARG A 763 19.64 -5.67 13.23
C ARG A 763 19.42 -5.55 11.73
N ILE A 764 20.12 -6.36 10.95
CA ILE A 764 19.87 -6.55 9.53
C ILE A 764 19.49 -8.01 9.29
N ASP A 765 18.34 -8.20 8.70
CA ASP A 765 17.80 -9.47 8.23
C ASP A 765 17.46 -9.34 6.74
N GLY A 766 18.10 -10.13 5.87
CA GLY A 766 17.86 -10.05 4.42
C GLY A 766 18.07 -8.65 3.82
N ASN A 767 19.07 -7.89 4.33
CA ASN A 767 19.34 -6.50 3.94
C ASN A 767 18.32 -5.45 4.45
N VAL A 768 17.35 -5.83 5.27
CA VAL A 768 16.41 -4.91 5.93
C VAL A 768 16.90 -4.55 7.32
N LYS A 769 16.99 -3.26 7.61
CA LYS A 769 17.54 -2.72 8.85
C LYS A 769 16.45 -2.34 9.85
N THR A 770 16.50 -2.89 11.07
CA THR A 770 15.58 -2.60 12.17
C THR A 770 16.33 -2.06 13.39
N GLU A 771 15.76 -1.06 14.07
CA GLU A 771 16.29 -0.48 15.31
C GLU A 771 15.79 -1.25 16.54
N ILE A 772 16.68 -1.53 17.49
CA ILE A 772 16.33 -2.14 18.77
C ILE A 772 16.20 -1.04 19.82
N LEU A 773 15.03 -0.45 19.94
CA LEU A 773 14.79 0.79 20.69
C LEU A 773 15.17 0.70 22.18
N GLY A 774 14.97 -0.44 22.83
CA GLY A 774 15.39 -0.67 24.21
C GLY A 774 16.88 -0.52 24.48
N THR A 775 17.71 -0.34 23.43
CA THR A 775 19.16 -0.16 23.50
C THR A 775 19.61 1.28 23.23
N ALA A 776 18.69 2.22 23.02
CA ALA A 776 19.01 3.59 22.70
C ALA A 776 19.71 4.32 23.86
N SER A 777 20.71 5.14 23.54
CA SER A 777 21.39 6.03 24.50
C SER A 777 21.85 7.33 23.82
N ASP A 778 22.02 8.40 24.62
CA ASP A 778 22.51 9.71 24.16
C ASP A 778 24.03 9.81 24.14
N PHE A 779 24.73 8.67 23.96
CA PHE A 779 26.19 8.67 23.97
C PHE A 779 26.76 9.34 22.71
N ILE A 780 27.67 10.28 22.88
CA ILE A 780 28.33 11.08 21.85
C ILE A 780 29.82 10.73 21.76
N VAL A 781 30.35 10.54 20.55
CA VAL A 781 31.74 10.22 20.30
C VAL A 781 32.57 11.49 20.09
N GLU A 782 33.57 11.74 20.95
CA GLU A 782 34.51 12.86 20.83
C GLU A 782 35.64 12.55 19.84
N THR A 783 35.95 13.45 18.90
CA THR A 783 37.07 13.30 17.98
C THR A 783 38.41 13.37 18.70
N GLY A 784 39.31 12.45 18.40
CA GLY A 784 40.63 12.35 18.99
C GLY A 784 40.71 11.65 20.35
N ARG A 785 39.55 11.22 20.90
CA ARG A 785 39.52 10.41 22.12
C ARG A 785 39.46 8.94 21.77
N THR A 786 40.24 8.12 22.47
CA THR A 786 40.18 6.66 22.38
C THR A 786 39.18 6.14 23.40
N TYR A 787 38.31 5.25 22.97
CA TYR A 787 37.30 4.57 23.80
C TYR A 787 37.60 3.07 23.83
N GLU A 788 37.47 2.44 24.99
CA GLU A 788 37.39 1.01 25.12
C GLU A 788 35.95 0.59 24.94
N ILE A 789 35.61 -0.07 23.84
CA ILE A 789 34.27 -0.58 23.53
C ILE A 789 34.28 -2.09 23.82
N LYS A 790 33.26 -2.54 24.59
CA LYS A 790 33.09 -3.96 24.91
C LYS A 790 31.65 -4.37 24.62
N LEU A 791 31.49 -5.48 23.93
CA LEU A 791 30.22 -6.14 23.68
C LEU A 791 30.27 -7.54 24.27
N GLU A 792 29.30 -7.87 25.11
CA GLU A 792 29.16 -9.19 25.76
C GLU A 792 27.90 -9.84 25.21
N VAL A 793 28.06 -11.00 24.55
CA VAL A 793 26.98 -11.81 24.00
C VAL A 793 26.89 -13.09 24.84
N SER A 794 25.73 -13.38 25.42
CA SER A 794 25.50 -14.59 26.23
C SER A 794 24.13 -15.17 25.91
N GLY A 795 24.10 -16.26 25.15
CA GLY A 795 22.87 -16.81 24.61
C GLY A 795 22.20 -15.78 23.68
N ARG A 796 21.05 -15.26 24.09
CA ARG A 796 20.32 -14.21 23.37
C ARG A 796 20.39 -12.85 24.10
N THR A 797 21.14 -12.75 25.20
CA THR A 797 21.35 -11.48 25.91
C THR A 797 22.60 -10.79 25.42
N VAL A 798 22.50 -9.49 25.12
CA VAL A 798 23.62 -8.65 24.66
C VAL A 798 23.78 -7.45 25.57
N LYS A 799 25.04 -7.17 25.97
CA LYS A 799 25.40 -5.99 26.78
C LYS A 799 26.49 -5.20 26.10
N GLY A 800 26.28 -3.88 25.98
CA GLY A 800 27.26 -2.95 25.45
C GLY A 800 27.86 -2.05 26.52
N TYR A 801 29.20 -1.91 26.51
CA TYR A 801 29.93 -1.07 27.46
C TYR A 801 30.88 -0.12 26.71
N ILE A 802 31.01 1.11 27.19
CA ILE A 802 32.02 2.09 26.76
C ILE A 802 32.79 2.53 27.98
N ASP A 803 34.15 2.43 27.95
CA ASP A 803 35.04 2.74 29.06
C ASP A 803 34.59 2.06 30.38
N GLY A 804 34.10 0.82 30.28
CA GLY A 804 33.59 0.02 31.40
C GLY A 804 32.19 0.42 31.92
N VAL A 805 31.54 1.41 31.32
CA VAL A 805 30.19 1.86 31.70
C VAL A 805 29.16 1.16 30.81
N LEU A 806 28.21 0.45 31.43
CA LEU A 806 27.09 -0.20 30.72
C LEU A 806 26.24 0.87 30.00
N GLN A 807 26.05 0.69 28.71
CA GLN A 807 25.21 1.55 27.89
C GLN A 807 23.82 0.95 27.68
N PHE A 808 23.77 -0.37 27.46
CA PHE A 808 22.52 -1.14 27.34
C PHE A 808 22.72 -2.61 27.75
N GLU A 809 21.63 -3.22 28.11
CA GLU A 809 21.43 -4.67 28.25
C GLU A 809 20.11 -5.02 27.58
N HIS A 810 20.13 -5.92 26.60
CA HIS A 810 18.93 -6.33 25.85
C HIS A 810 18.87 -7.85 25.77
N ASP A 811 17.67 -8.39 25.99
CA ASP A 811 17.37 -9.81 25.90
C ASP A 811 16.44 -10.07 24.72
N PHE A 812 16.93 -10.79 23.72
CA PHE A 812 16.18 -11.15 22.53
C PHE A 812 15.26 -12.38 22.69
N THR A 813 15.14 -12.94 23.90
CA THR A 813 14.27 -14.11 24.14
C THR A 813 12.80 -13.82 23.91
N ASP A 814 12.37 -12.57 24.04
CA ASP A 814 11.00 -12.12 23.78
C ASP A 814 10.70 -11.94 22.28
N GLU A 815 11.67 -12.18 21.40
CA GLU A 815 11.53 -12.00 19.96
C GLU A 815 11.34 -13.32 19.19
N ALA A 816 11.06 -14.42 19.89
CA ALA A 816 10.74 -15.71 19.27
C ALA A 816 9.49 -15.58 18.38
N TYR A 817 9.48 -16.26 17.23
CA TYR A 817 8.32 -16.38 16.35
C TYR A 817 7.99 -17.87 16.11
N ALA A 818 6.78 -18.15 15.65
CA ALA A 818 6.34 -19.50 15.33
C ALA A 818 6.74 -19.91 13.91
N GLU A 819 6.90 -21.22 13.67
CA GLU A 819 7.05 -21.79 12.32
C GLU A 819 5.71 -21.93 11.58
N ALA A 820 4.61 -21.98 12.34
CA ALA A 820 3.26 -22.09 11.79
C ALA A 820 2.30 -21.20 12.58
N TYR A 821 1.31 -20.67 11.86
CA TYR A 821 0.29 -19.78 12.39
C TYR A 821 -1.10 -20.26 11.97
N THR A 822 -2.12 -19.93 12.76
CA THR A 822 -3.49 -20.34 12.46
C THR A 822 -4.50 -19.34 13.00
N VAL A 823 -5.65 -19.31 12.34
CA VAL A 823 -6.89 -18.75 12.86
C VAL A 823 -8.05 -19.63 12.41
N VAL A 824 -9.01 -19.85 13.30
CA VAL A 824 -10.21 -20.64 13.03
C VAL A 824 -11.44 -19.79 13.27
N SER A 825 -12.28 -19.71 12.26
CA SER A 825 -13.49 -18.92 12.28
C SER A 825 -14.67 -19.68 11.70
N ARG A 826 -15.85 -19.12 11.83
CA ARG A 826 -17.11 -19.61 11.25
C ARG A 826 -17.70 -18.53 10.37
N ASP A 827 -18.21 -18.89 9.19
CA ASP A 827 -18.92 -17.95 8.33
C ASP A 827 -20.44 -17.95 8.54
N GLU A 828 -21.14 -17.12 7.76
CA GLU A 828 -22.62 -17.02 7.83
C GLU A 828 -23.35 -18.31 7.43
N THR A 829 -22.69 -19.20 6.67
CA THR A 829 -23.28 -20.48 6.26
C THR A 829 -23.14 -21.56 7.33
N GLY A 830 -22.32 -21.31 8.35
CA GLY A 830 -21.99 -22.23 9.44
C GLY A 830 -20.75 -23.08 9.15
N ASP A 831 -20.05 -22.87 8.03
CA ASP A 831 -18.81 -23.57 7.72
C ASP A 831 -17.70 -23.18 8.70
N ILE A 832 -16.95 -24.18 9.18
CA ILE A 832 -15.71 -23.95 9.93
C ILE A 832 -14.59 -23.65 8.94
N ILE A 833 -13.94 -22.52 9.08
CA ILE A 833 -12.84 -22.05 8.24
C ILE A 833 -11.55 -22.15 9.05
N ILE A 834 -10.64 -22.99 8.62
CA ILE A 834 -9.30 -23.14 9.21
C ILE A 834 -8.29 -22.53 8.25
N LYS A 835 -7.53 -21.53 8.71
CA LYS A 835 -6.40 -20.97 7.98
C LYS A 835 -5.12 -21.41 8.65
N LEU A 836 -4.22 -22.03 7.89
CA LEU A 836 -2.92 -22.53 8.33
C LEU A 836 -1.82 -21.90 7.48
N VAL A 837 -0.80 -21.38 8.12
CA VAL A 837 0.40 -20.82 7.48
C VAL A 837 1.61 -21.64 7.92
N ASN A 838 2.38 -22.16 6.97
CA ASN A 838 3.67 -22.82 7.22
C ASN A 838 4.78 -21.98 6.59
N THR A 839 5.62 -21.39 7.42
CA THR A 839 6.71 -20.51 6.97
C THR A 839 8.02 -21.27 6.72
N THR A 840 8.06 -22.59 7.00
CA THR A 840 9.23 -23.44 6.76
C THR A 840 9.20 -24.09 5.37
N GLY A 841 10.37 -24.49 4.86
CA GLY A 841 10.46 -25.23 3.57
C GLY A 841 10.06 -26.72 3.69
N GLU A 842 9.73 -27.20 4.88
CA GLU A 842 9.40 -28.60 5.12
C GLU A 842 7.90 -28.82 5.17
N THR A 843 7.43 -29.97 4.63
CA THR A 843 6.07 -30.39 4.88
C THR A 843 5.94 -30.84 6.32
N LYS A 844 4.96 -30.31 7.05
CA LYS A 844 4.67 -30.62 8.45
C LYS A 844 3.34 -31.36 8.56
N VAL A 845 3.23 -32.24 9.53
CA VAL A 845 1.96 -32.94 9.83
C VAL A 845 1.24 -32.19 10.94
N CYS A 846 0.05 -31.66 10.64
CA CYS A 846 -0.83 -31.02 11.63
C CYS A 846 -1.95 -32.00 12.01
N ALA A 847 -1.99 -32.40 13.26
CA ALA A 847 -3.12 -33.18 13.82
C ALA A 847 -4.24 -32.19 14.19
N VAL A 848 -5.38 -32.27 13.51
CA VAL A 848 -6.55 -31.43 13.70
C VAL A 848 -7.60 -32.17 14.51
N SER A 849 -8.09 -31.55 15.57
CA SER A 849 -9.19 -32.04 16.42
C SER A 849 -10.31 -31.01 16.50
N LEU A 850 -11.52 -31.41 16.11
CA LEU A 850 -12.76 -30.63 16.19
C LEU A 850 -13.65 -31.08 17.38
N GLY A 851 -13.04 -31.74 18.36
CA GLY A 851 -13.77 -32.32 19.49
C GLY A 851 -14.79 -33.38 19.07
N ASP A 852 -16.01 -33.28 19.58
CA ASP A 852 -17.11 -34.22 19.30
C ASP A 852 -18.03 -33.69 18.16
N THR A 853 -17.59 -32.70 17.36
CA THR A 853 -18.41 -32.11 16.28
C THR A 853 -18.50 -33.03 15.09
N ASP A 854 -19.72 -33.36 14.67
CA ASP A 854 -19.97 -34.10 13.43
C ASP A 854 -19.76 -33.19 12.20
N VAL A 855 -18.88 -33.58 11.30
CA VAL A 855 -18.55 -32.83 10.09
C VAL A 855 -18.72 -33.67 8.84
N CYS A 856 -18.91 -33.02 7.69
CA CYS A 856 -18.92 -33.67 6.40
C CYS A 856 -17.58 -34.34 6.11
N ASP A 857 -17.59 -35.48 5.38
CA ASP A 857 -16.38 -36.25 5.02
C ASP A 857 -15.50 -35.57 3.95
N LYS A 858 -15.92 -34.38 3.50
CA LYS A 858 -15.22 -33.56 2.48
C LYS A 858 -15.03 -32.15 2.98
N ALA A 859 -13.90 -31.56 2.59
CA ALA A 859 -13.60 -30.16 2.81
C ALA A 859 -13.15 -29.50 1.50
N PHE A 860 -13.53 -28.23 1.29
CA PHE A 860 -12.99 -27.41 0.20
C PHE A 860 -11.71 -26.75 0.67
N VAL A 861 -10.69 -26.74 -0.19
CA VAL A 861 -9.37 -26.17 0.12
C VAL A 861 -8.95 -25.20 -0.95
N GLN A 862 -8.45 -24.04 -0.48
CA GLN A 862 -7.69 -23.10 -1.28
C GLN A 862 -6.28 -23.01 -0.69
N GLN A 863 -5.27 -23.18 -1.54
CA GLN A 863 -3.87 -23.25 -1.11
C GLN A 863 -2.97 -22.40 -2.00
N LEU A 864 -2.16 -21.58 -1.38
CA LEU A 864 -1.01 -20.90 -1.99
C LEU A 864 0.25 -21.58 -1.47
N LYS A 865 1.20 -21.91 -2.35
CA LYS A 865 2.49 -22.50 -1.96
C LYS A 865 3.57 -22.19 -2.98
N GLY A 866 4.82 -22.26 -2.55
CA GLY A 866 5.99 -22.19 -3.41
C GLY A 866 7.07 -23.17 -2.98
N ASP A 867 8.15 -23.22 -3.71
CA ASP A 867 9.29 -24.12 -3.46
C ASP A 867 10.51 -23.38 -2.88
N SER A 868 10.45 -22.04 -2.87
CA SER A 868 11.50 -21.15 -2.35
C SER A 868 10.87 -19.92 -1.70
N PRO A 869 11.42 -19.38 -0.60
CA PRO A 869 11.01 -18.09 -0.04
C PRO A 869 11.25 -16.93 -1.00
N ASP A 870 12.14 -17.10 -1.98
CA ASP A 870 12.49 -16.12 -3.02
C ASP A 870 11.55 -16.13 -4.24
N ASN A 871 10.55 -17.02 -4.33
CA ASN A 871 9.57 -17.01 -5.42
C ASN A 871 8.92 -15.62 -5.53
N ASP A 872 8.71 -15.16 -6.77
CA ASP A 872 8.15 -13.84 -7.06
C ASP A 872 7.35 -13.88 -8.38
N ASN A 873 6.20 -13.25 -8.39
CA ASN A 873 5.35 -13.12 -9.58
C ASN A 873 5.73 -11.88 -10.37
N ILE A 874 6.47 -12.04 -11.44
CA ILE A 874 7.03 -10.95 -12.25
C ILE A 874 6.14 -10.66 -13.47
N LEU A 875 5.85 -9.39 -13.72
CA LEU A 875 5.06 -8.94 -14.87
C LEU A 875 5.66 -9.45 -16.20
N GLY A 876 4.82 -10.14 -17.00
CA GLY A 876 5.22 -10.69 -18.30
C GLY A 876 5.90 -12.05 -18.22
N ALA A 877 6.10 -12.63 -17.05
CA ALA A 877 6.52 -14.01 -16.82
C ALA A 877 5.33 -14.91 -16.44
N GLU A 878 5.55 -16.22 -16.37
CA GLU A 878 4.62 -17.15 -15.75
C GLU A 878 4.66 -16.92 -14.22
N GLU A 879 3.51 -16.96 -13.56
CA GLU A 879 3.43 -16.78 -12.12
C GLU A 879 4.08 -17.97 -11.38
N ASP A 880 5.02 -17.70 -10.48
CA ASP A 880 5.66 -18.71 -9.65
C ASP A 880 4.67 -19.31 -8.64
N CYS A 881 3.79 -18.49 -8.09
CA CYS A 881 2.81 -18.87 -7.08
C CYS A 881 1.43 -18.33 -7.41
N SER A 882 0.42 -19.22 -7.31
CA SER A 882 -0.99 -18.84 -7.41
C SER A 882 -1.86 -19.77 -6.56
N ILE A 883 -3.15 -19.42 -6.37
CA ILE A 883 -4.07 -20.22 -5.56
C ILE A 883 -4.48 -21.47 -6.32
N GLU A 884 -4.25 -22.64 -5.72
CA GLU A 884 -4.79 -23.92 -6.14
C GLU A 884 -6.07 -24.23 -5.35
N GLU A 885 -7.11 -24.76 -6.02
CA GLU A 885 -8.38 -25.16 -5.40
C GLU A 885 -8.61 -26.66 -5.59
N PHE A 886 -8.98 -27.35 -4.51
CA PHE A 886 -9.27 -28.77 -4.56
C PHE A 886 -10.18 -29.20 -3.41
N THR A 887 -10.65 -30.45 -3.45
CA THR A 887 -11.50 -31.06 -2.41
C THR A 887 -10.73 -32.17 -1.71
N LEU A 888 -10.64 -32.09 -0.39
CA LEU A 888 -10.19 -33.20 0.46
C LEU A 888 -11.32 -34.17 0.74
N SER A 889 -10.97 -35.43 0.95
CA SER A 889 -11.87 -36.49 1.38
C SER A 889 -11.27 -37.21 2.59
N GLY A 890 -12.11 -37.85 3.39
CA GLY A 890 -11.67 -38.54 4.62
C GLY A 890 -11.59 -37.60 5.82
N ILE A 891 -12.24 -36.43 5.75
CA ILE A 891 -12.40 -35.51 6.87
C ILE A 891 -13.32 -36.16 7.92
N SER A 892 -12.99 -35.91 9.17
CA SER A 892 -13.76 -36.36 10.34
C SER A 892 -13.52 -35.35 11.48
N SER A 893 -14.14 -35.61 12.62
CA SER A 893 -13.89 -34.78 13.83
C SER A 893 -12.42 -34.76 14.27
N SER A 894 -11.59 -35.68 13.76
CA SER A 894 -10.15 -35.69 14.01
C SER A 894 -9.41 -36.32 12.83
N PHE A 895 -8.40 -35.67 12.31
CA PHE A 895 -7.60 -36.11 11.17
C PHE A 895 -6.21 -35.48 11.21
N ASN A 896 -5.24 -36.06 10.50
CA ASN A 896 -3.95 -35.43 10.25
C ASN A 896 -3.97 -34.79 8.85
N TYR A 897 -3.48 -33.58 8.74
CA TYR A 897 -3.28 -32.85 7.49
C TYR A 897 -1.79 -32.65 7.23
N SER A 898 -1.34 -33.05 6.04
CA SER A 898 0.04 -32.77 5.57
C SER A 898 0.12 -31.34 5.04
N LEU A 899 0.57 -30.41 5.89
CA LEU A 899 0.71 -28.98 5.59
C LEU A 899 1.98 -28.76 4.76
N PRO A 900 1.93 -28.39 3.48
CA PRO A 900 3.12 -28.18 2.66
C PRO A 900 4.05 -27.12 3.21
N GLY A 901 5.36 -27.22 2.87
CA GLY A 901 6.30 -26.15 3.14
C GLY A 901 5.96 -24.87 2.36
N TYR A 902 6.33 -23.73 2.90
CA TYR A 902 6.09 -22.39 2.33
C TYR A 902 4.67 -22.24 1.78
N SER A 903 3.66 -22.41 2.65
CA SER A 903 2.26 -22.42 2.21
C SER A 903 1.31 -21.67 3.12
N VAL A 904 0.23 -21.17 2.49
CA VAL A 904 -0.99 -20.71 3.15
C VAL A 904 -2.13 -21.59 2.69
N THR A 905 -2.78 -22.26 3.63
CA THR A 905 -3.87 -23.20 3.34
C THR A 905 -5.15 -22.78 4.07
N VAL A 906 -6.23 -22.66 3.32
CA VAL A 906 -7.58 -22.43 3.86
C VAL A 906 -8.39 -23.71 3.66
N ILE A 907 -8.91 -24.28 4.74
CA ILE A 907 -9.76 -25.48 4.74
C ILE A 907 -11.15 -25.09 5.23
N ARG A 908 -12.16 -25.31 4.39
CA ARG A 908 -13.56 -25.07 4.75
C ARG A 908 -14.28 -26.40 4.97
N ILE A 909 -14.84 -26.58 6.14
CA ILE A 909 -15.49 -27.80 6.60
C ILE A 909 -16.93 -27.48 6.98
N ALA A 910 -17.88 -28.13 6.30
CA ALA A 910 -19.30 -28.03 6.67
C ALA A 910 -19.60 -28.97 7.84
N GLU A 911 -20.41 -28.53 8.79
CA GLU A 911 -20.99 -29.41 9.81
C GLU A 911 -22.00 -30.38 9.17
N ALA A 912 -22.10 -31.63 9.70
CA ALA A 912 -22.90 -32.70 9.09
C ALA A 912 -24.40 -32.57 9.39
#